data_01c129c81fec89f08c6f0c24ddf8c014
#
_entry.id   01c129c81fec89f08c6f0c24ddf8c014
#
_cell.length_a   1.000
_cell.length_b   1.000
_cell.length_c   1.000
_cell.angle_alpha   90.00
_cell.angle_beta   90.00
_cell.angle_gamma   90.00
#
_symmetry.space_group_name_H-M   'P 1'
#
loop_
_entity.id
_entity.type
_entity.pdbx_description
1 polymer ?
#
loop_
_entity_poly.entity_id
_entity_poly.type
_entity_poly.pdbx_seq_one_letter_code
_entity_poly.pdbx_strand_id
1 'polypeptide(L)'
;MDEFSNAQENTTEDKREEIKQKLRQYYDGRIVRKDLTKSIREGANVPVYVLEYLLGQYCNSDDEEIIEEGVENVKRILRDNYVRPDEAQKILSLLRERGSYTVIDRITVVLNTKEDRYEATFSNLGVKGIPIHPDYVKDYDRLLCGGIWCILQMEYEFIEEDKKNTQPIRIRKLTPIQMPHVDMDEVRNGRKAFTKDEWMDILLRSTGLEPESFSERAKWLLIARMIPLVENNFNLCELGPRSTGKSYIYEQISPNSILVAGGQTTVANLFYNMSNHTVGLVGMWDCVAFDEVAGIKFKDKDGIQIMKGYMASGAFSRGKAEIQAKASMVFVGNINQSVDTLLKTSSLFDPFPPEMGTDTAFLDRMHCYIPGWEIPKYRPASFTNDYGFITDYLSEFMRELRKDSYSDLMDKYFRLGNNLNQRDTIAVRKMISGFTKLLYPDGEVTKEELREIVEISLELRRRVKEQLKKIGGMEFYDVNFSYTDNDSFEEHYVSVPEQGGGKLIAEGMGKPGSVYTVSKSKTGMIGCYMLETQMMPGNGKLTCTGIGSGKEPKEATNTAFNYLKANGNRISGQISTTTKDYIINYQDMQGIGMTGNLALPTLIAICSAALGKTPLNSLAILGEISIGGTLIKVDELASTLQVCLDSGAKKVLLPITSAGDLGTVPSDLVGAFSLIFYSSAEEAVFKALGVE
;
A
#
# COMPACT_ATOMS: atom_id res chain seq x y z
N MET A 1 29.64 -29.53 -2.13
CA MET A 1 28.34 -28.78 -2.06
C MET A 1 27.59 -29.06 -0.77
N ASP A 2 27.71 -30.25 -0.20
CA ASP A 2 26.96 -30.70 1.00
C ASP A 2 27.41 -30.06 2.33
N GLU A 3 28.69 -29.68 2.50
CA GLU A 3 29.17 -29.05 3.74
C GLU A 3 28.73 -27.59 3.88
N PHE A 4 28.60 -26.84 2.78
CA PHE A 4 28.06 -25.46 2.80
C PHE A 4 26.55 -25.43 3.04
N SER A 5 25.81 -26.42 2.56
CA SER A 5 24.38 -26.56 2.81
C SER A 5 24.09 -26.86 4.28
N ASN A 6 24.81 -27.84 4.86
CA ASN A 6 24.66 -28.21 6.28
C ASN A 6 25.08 -27.08 7.24
N ALA A 7 26.07 -26.25 6.91
CA ALA A 7 26.46 -25.12 7.73
C ALA A 7 25.40 -23.96 7.70
N GLN A 8 24.73 -23.75 6.58
CA GLN A 8 23.63 -22.80 6.49
C GLN A 8 22.36 -23.29 7.20
N GLU A 9 22.01 -24.56 7.11
CA GLU A 9 20.87 -25.15 7.82
C GLU A 9 21.07 -25.08 9.34
N ASN A 10 22.25 -25.44 9.87
CA ASN A 10 22.56 -25.34 11.31
C ASN A 10 22.49 -23.89 11.83
N THR A 11 22.97 -22.90 11.07
CA THR A 11 22.89 -21.48 11.48
C THR A 11 21.45 -20.94 11.47
N THR A 12 20.58 -21.51 10.65
CA THR A 12 19.16 -21.12 10.59
C THR A 12 18.36 -21.73 11.74
N GLU A 13 18.63 -22.98 12.08
CA GLU A 13 18.01 -23.65 13.24
C GLU A 13 18.42 -23.02 14.56
N ASP A 14 19.69 -22.67 14.72
CA ASP A 14 20.19 -21.95 15.91
C ASP A 14 19.48 -20.60 16.12
N LYS A 15 19.28 -19.83 15.04
CA LYS A 15 18.55 -18.56 15.10
C LYS A 15 17.07 -18.74 15.46
N ARG A 16 16.41 -19.75 14.92
CA ARG A 16 15.02 -20.07 15.25
C ARG A 16 14.86 -20.41 16.72
N GLU A 17 15.76 -21.21 17.26
CA GLU A 17 15.73 -21.57 18.68
C GLU A 17 16.01 -20.36 19.58
N GLU A 18 16.92 -19.46 19.19
CA GLU A 18 17.17 -18.21 19.90
C GLU A 18 15.91 -17.32 19.95
N ILE A 19 15.23 -17.14 18.80
CA ILE A 19 13.97 -16.37 18.73
C ILE A 19 12.89 -17.01 19.58
N LYS A 20 12.77 -18.34 19.58
CA LYS A 20 11.82 -19.09 20.40
C LYS A 20 12.09 -18.86 21.90
N GLN A 21 13.35 -18.92 22.33
CA GLN A 21 13.73 -18.65 23.72
C GLN A 21 13.41 -17.22 24.16
N LYS A 22 13.73 -16.23 23.30
CA LYS A 22 13.34 -14.82 23.53
C LYS A 22 11.81 -14.67 23.64
N LEU A 23 11.04 -15.29 22.73
CA LEU A 23 9.57 -15.25 22.75
C LEU A 23 9.03 -15.83 24.08
N ARG A 24 9.56 -16.95 24.56
CA ARG A 24 9.15 -17.52 25.84
C ARG A 24 9.53 -16.65 27.03
N GLN A 25 10.69 -16.02 26.98
CA GLN A 25 11.14 -15.16 28.05
C GLN A 25 10.26 -13.90 28.22
N TYR A 26 9.85 -13.29 27.14
CA TYR A 26 9.15 -11.99 27.14
C TYR A 26 7.64 -12.10 26.94
N TYR A 27 7.15 -13.21 26.35
CA TYR A 27 5.77 -13.37 25.94
C TYR A 27 5.20 -14.75 26.33
N ASP A 28 5.55 -15.24 27.51
CA ASP A 28 5.03 -16.53 27.99
C ASP A 28 3.51 -16.52 28.08
N GLY A 29 2.87 -17.61 27.60
CA GLY A 29 1.42 -17.70 27.53
C GLY A 29 0.76 -16.80 26.46
N ARG A 30 1.55 -16.07 25.63
CA ARG A 30 1.06 -15.23 24.52
C ARG A 30 1.37 -15.81 23.15
N ILE A 31 2.10 -16.92 23.10
CA ILE A 31 2.58 -17.57 21.88
C ILE A 31 1.98 -18.97 21.71
N VAL A 32 1.90 -19.40 20.47
CA VAL A 32 1.41 -20.73 20.10
C VAL A 32 2.17 -21.26 18.90
N ARG A 33 2.37 -22.57 18.84
CA ARG A 33 2.93 -23.25 17.68
C ARG A 33 1.87 -23.34 16.57
N LYS A 34 2.15 -22.75 15.40
CA LYS A 34 1.17 -22.51 14.34
C LYS A 34 0.72 -23.76 13.57
N ASP A 35 1.55 -24.80 13.53
CA ASP A 35 1.19 -26.08 12.91
C ASP A 35 0.04 -26.79 13.62
N LEU A 36 -0.13 -26.58 14.94
CA LEU A 36 -1.15 -27.26 15.73
C LEU A 36 -2.57 -26.87 15.29
N THR A 37 -2.73 -25.65 14.76
CA THR A 37 -4.05 -25.22 14.23
C THR A 37 -4.46 -26.02 12.99
N LYS A 38 -3.50 -26.48 12.20
CA LYS A 38 -3.77 -27.27 10.98
C LYS A 38 -4.34 -28.63 11.35
N SER A 39 -3.83 -29.26 12.42
CA SER A 39 -4.27 -30.59 12.88
C SER A 39 -5.73 -30.63 13.40
N ILE A 40 -6.27 -29.46 13.78
CA ILE A 40 -7.64 -29.32 14.32
C ILE A 40 -8.64 -28.87 13.26
N ARG A 41 -8.18 -28.15 12.22
CA ARG A 41 -9.03 -27.53 11.18
C ARG A 41 -9.85 -28.54 10.35
N GLU A 42 -9.46 -29.79 10.32
CA GLU A 42 -10.19 -30.83 9.60
C GLU A 42 -11.53 -31.13 10.29
N GLY A 43 -12.57 -30.38 9.91
CA GLY A 43 -13.96 -30.65 10.29
C GLY A 43 -14.67 -29.63 11.18
N ALA A 44 -14.04 -28.54 11.57
CA ALA A 44 -14.69 -27.51 12.36
C ALA A 44 -14.55 -26.10 11.75
N ASN A 45 -15.65 -25.42 11.46
CA ASN A 45 -15.68 -23.99 11.04
C ASN A 45 -15.43 -23.04 12.23
N VAL A 46 -14.38 -23.30 13.01
CA VAL A 46 -14.00 -22.50 14.17
C VAL A 46 -13.00 -21.43 13.73
N PRO A 47 -13.17 -20.16 14.10
CA PRO A 47 -12.18 -19.12 13.79
C PRO A 47 -10.80 -19.47 14.37
N VAL A 48 -9.72 -19.11 13.61
CA VAL A 48 -8.34 -19.45 14.00
C VAL A 48 -7.98 -18.91 15.39
N TYR A 49 -8.38 -17.70 15.72
CA TYR A 49 -8.09 -17.09 17.02
C TYR A 49 -8.73 -17.83 18.21
N VAL A 50 -9.88 -18.47 18.00
CA VAL A 50 -10.50 -19.32 19.03
C VAL A 50 -9.70 -20.62 19.22
N LEU A 51 -9.28 -21.24 18.11
CA LEU A 51 -8.43 -22.44 18.15
C LEU A 51 -7.10 -22.16 18.85
N GLU A 52 -6.42 -21.10 18.45
CA GLU A 52 -5.11 -20.75 18.99
C GLU A 52 -5.16 -20.37 20.47
N TYR A 53 -6.25 -19.73 20.90
CA TYR A 53 -6.45 -19.45 22.33
C TYR A 53 -6.55 -20.75 23.15
N LEU A 54 -7.36 -21.71 22.70
CA LEU A 54 -7.47 -23.01 23.36
C LEU A 54 -6.16 -23.79 23.30
N LEU A 55 -5.47 -23.82 22.16
CA LEU A 55 -4.17 -24.46 22.02
C LEU A 55 -3.11 -23.81 22.93
N GLY A 56 -3.10 -22.50 23.04
CA GLY A 56 -2.20 -21.79 23.93
C GLY A 56 -2.42 -22.16 25.41
N GLN A 57 -3.64 -22.53 25.81
CA GLN A 57 -3.92 -22.98 27.17
C GLN A 57 -3.54 -24.44 27.44
N TYR A 58 -3.72 -25.31 26.46
CA TYR A 58 -3.55 -26.77 26.63
C TYR A 58 -2.25 -27.33 26.06
N CYS A 59 -1.56 -26.59 25.18
CA CYS A 59 -0.35 -27.06 24.49
C CYS A 59 0.85 -26.15 24.77
N ASN A 60 0.92 -25.49 25.92
CA ASN A 60 2.04 -24.63 26.32
C ASN A 60 3.15 -25.48 26.98
N SER A 61 3.81 -26.35 26.19
CA SER A 61 4.92 -27.21 26.60
C SER A 61 5.88 -27.44 25.42
N ASP A 62 7.11 -27.88 25.72
CA ASP A 62 8.06 -28.39 24.73
C ASP A 62 8.00 -29.91 24.57
N ASP A 63 7.29 -30.59 25.45
CA ASP A 63 7.11 -32.02 25.45
C ASP A 63 6.03 -32.42 24.44
N GLU A 64 6.40 -33.15 23.40
CA GLU A 64 5.49 -33.58 22.35
C GLU A 64 4.33 -34.46 22.90
N GLU A 65 4.56 -35.29 23.94
CA GLU A 65 3.50 -36.09 24.53
C GLU A 65 2.44 -35.21 25.20
N ILE A 66 2.86 -34.15 25.91
CA ILE A 66 1.96 -33.18 26.54
C ILE A 66 1.20 -32.37 25.45
N ILE A 67 1.89 -32.01 24.37
CA ILE A 67 1.27 -31.30 23.24
C ILE A 67 0.20 -32.17 22.57
N GLU A 68 0.49 -33.45 22.29
CA GLU A 68 -0.47 -34.40 21.70
C GLU A 68 -1.70 -34.58 22.58
N GLU A 69 -1.52 -34.75 23.90
CA GLU A 69 -2.63 -34.81 24.85
C GLU A 69 -3.45 -33.51 24.86
N GLY A 70 -2.75 -32.37 24.82
CA GLY A 70 -3.37 -31.05 24.76
C GLY A 70 -4.23 -30.88 23.50
N VAL A 71 -3.73 -31.27 22.33
CA VAL A 71 -4.45 -31.23 21.05
C VAL A 71 -5.70 -32.11 21.10
N GLU A 72 -5.60 -33.33 21.63
CA GLU A 72 -6.78 -34.21 21.79
C GLU A 72 -7.82 -33.64 22.77
N ASN A 73 -7.36 -32.97 23.85
CA ASN A 73 -8.25 -32.26 24.76
C ASN A 73 -9.01 -31.11 24.05
N VAL A 74 -8.29 -30.30 23.24
CA VAL A 74 -8.91 -29.22 22.47
C VAL A 74 -9.91 -29.78 21.45
N LYS A 75 -9.57 -30.84 20.71
CA LYS A 75 -10.50 -31.51 19.80
C LYS A 75 -11.77 -31.98 20.52
N ARG A 76 -11.63 -32.59 21.71
CA ARG A 76 -12.75 -33.03 22.52
C ARG A 76 -13.65 -31.86 22.97
N ILE A 77 -13.02 -30.77 23.47
CA ILE A 77 -13.75 -29.56 23.90
C ILE A 77 -14.56 -28.98 22.74
N LEU A 78 -13.94 -28.88 21.56
CA LEU A 78 -14.63 -28.35 20.37
C LEU A 78 -15.74 -29.28 19.88
N ARG A 79 -15.49 -30.58 19.83
CA ARG A 79 -16.50 -31.56 19.41
C ARG A 79 -17.71 -31.56 20.32
N ASP A 80 -17.51 -31.47 21.62
CA ASP A 80 -18.57 -31.63 22.62
C ASP A 80 -19.30 -30.29 22.89
N ASN A 81 -18.66 -29.13 22.71
CA ASN A 81 -19.22 -27.84 23.16
C ASN A 81 -19.41 -26.82 22.03
N TYR A 82 -18.71 -26.93 20.89
CA TYR A 82 -18.86 -25.96 19.81
C TYR A 82 -20.22 -26.04 19.14
N VAL A 83 -20.94 -24.92 19.13
CA VAL A 83 -22.27 -24.86 18.52
C VAL A 83 -22.16 -24.71 17.01
N ARG A 84 -22.63 -25.71 16.27
CA ARG A 84 -22.85 -25.58 14.84
C ARG A 84 -24.25 -25.08 14.58
N PRO A 85 -24.47 -24.12 13.67
CA PRO A 85 -25.82 -23.56 13.42
C PRO A 85 -26.85 -24.60 13.04
N ASP A 86 -26.48 -25.69 12.36
CA ASP A 86 -27.32 -26.81 11.97
C ASP A 86 -27.68 -27.74 13.16
N GLU A 87 -26.87 -27.73 14.23
CA GLU A 87 -27.12 -28.52 15.44
C GLU A 87 -27.78 -27.72 16.57
N ALA A 88 -28.11 -26.44 16.38
CA ALA A 88 -28.62 -25.56 17.41
C ALA A 88 -29.88 -26.14 18.13
N GLN A 89 -30.83 -26.69 17.39
CA GLN A 89 -32.04 -27.28 17.98
C GLN A 89 -31.78 -28.55 18.80
N LYS A 90 -30.79 -29.35 18.38
CA LYS A 90 -30.31 -30.52 19.11
C LYS A 90 -29.71 -30.12 20.45
N ILE A 91 -28.86 -29.09 20.46
CA ILE A 91 -28.23 -28.57 21.67
C ILE A 91 -29.28 -27.99 22.63
N LEU A 92 -30.27 -27.25 22.13
CA LEU A 92 -31.37 -26.74 22.94
C LEU A 92 -32.22 -27.88 23.57
N SER A 93 -32.45 -28.96 22.83
CA SER A 93 -33.10 -30.15 23.34
C SER A 93 -32.29 -30.83 24.43
N LEU A 94 -30.98 -30.99 24.24
CA LEU A 94 -30.08 -31.55 25.25
C LEU A 94 -30.00 -30.67 26.51
N LEU A 95 -29.98 -29.33 26.34
CA LEU A 95 -30.01 -28.39 27.46
C LEU A 95 -31.27 -28.55 28.28
N ARG A 96 -32.44 -28.67 27.63
CA ARG A 96 -33.72 -28.91 28.30
C ARG A 96 -33.76 -30.26 29.04
N GLU A 97 -33.24 -31.31 28.40
CA GLU A 97 -33.26 -32.67 28.94
C GLU A 97 -32.33 -32.84 30.14
N ARG A 98 -31.10 -32.24 30.05
CA ARG A 98 -30.08 -32.39 31.09
C ARG A 98 -30.13 -31.32 32.16
N GLY A 99 -30.93 -30.26 31.98
CA GLY A 99 -31.00 -29.10 32.86
C GLY A 99 -29.81 -28.15 32.79
N SER A 100 -28.63 -28.63 32.33
CA SER A 100 -27.45 -27.82 32.11
C SER A 100 -26.62 -28.33 30.94
N TYR A 101 -25.98 -27.42 30.21
CA TYR A 101 -25.09 -27.75 29.09
C TYR A 101 -24.03 -26.66 28.89
N THR A 102 -22.82 -27.05 28.51
CA THR A 102 -21.73 -26.11 28.17
C THR A 102 -21.68 -25.92 26.66
N VAL A 103 -21.64 -24.68 26.21
CA VAL A 103 -21.54 -24.34 24.78
C VAL A 103 -20.38 -23.38 24.52
N ILE A 104 -19.80 -23.46 23.31
CA ILE A 104 -18.88 -22.46 22.76
C ILE A 104 -19.65 -21.75 21.66
N ASP A 105 -19.93 -20.47 21.87
CA ASP A 105 -20.61 -19.62 20.89
C ASP A 105 -20.14 -18.17 21.03
N ARG A 106 -20.39 -17.39 19.97
CA ARG A 106 -20.20 -15.94 20.00
C ARG A 106 -21.47 -15.29 20.52
N ILE A 107 -21.31 -14.44 21.53
CA ILE A 107 -22.44 -13.69 22.10
C ILE A 107 -22.25 -12.19 21.93
N THR A 108 -23.35 -11.51 21.70
CA THR A 108 -23.49 -10.05 21.74
C THR A 108 -24.51 -9.66 22.80
N VAL A 109 -24.31 -8.53 23.44
CA VAL A 109 -25.18 -8.05 24.51
C VAL A 109 -25.76 -6.69 24.15
N VAL A 110 -27.02 -6.49 24.49
CA VAL A 110 -27.67 -5.19 24.36
C VAL A 110 -28.36 -4.83 25.68
N LEU A 111 -28.45 -3.54 25.99
CA LEU A 111 -29.22 -3.06 27.11
C LEU A 111 -30.70 -2.95 26.70
N ASN A 112 -31.57 -3.76 27.31
CA ASN A 112 -33.01 -3.61 27.17
C ASN A 112 -33.47 -2.51 28.14
N THR A 113 -33.65 -1.29 27.59
CA THR A 113 -34.04 -0.11 28.40
C THR A 113 -35.48 -0.18 28.96
N LYS A 114 -36.34 -1.08 28.45
CA LYS A 114 -37.71 -1.25 28.98
C LYS A 114 -37.72 -2.09 30.24
N GLU A 115 -36.83 -3.07 30.30
CA GLU A 115 -36.76 -4.01 31.42
C GLU A 115 -35.52 -3.73 32.30
N ASP A 116 -34.73 -2.70 31.98
CA ASP A 116 -33.51 -2.28 32.69
C ASP A 116 -32.56 -3.45 32.97
N ARG A 117 -32.34 -4.28 31.94
CA ARG A 117 -31.47 -5.44 32.03
C ARG A 117 -30.64 -5.64 30.77
N TYR A 118 -29.46 -6.25 30.92
CA TYR A 118 -28.64 -6.69 29.79
C TYR A 118 -29.15 -8.03 29.25
N GLU A 119 -29.21 -8.13 27.92
CA GLU A 119 -29.68 -9.32 27.20
C GLU A 119 -28.67 -9.80 26.18
N ALA A 120 -28.31 -11.07 26.29
CA ALA A 120 -27.39 -11.73 25.37
C ALA A 120 -28.12 -12.35 24.18
N THR A 121 -27.46 -12.27 23.00
CA THR A 121 -27.86 -12.97 21.78
C THR A 121 -26.73 -13.90 21.38
N PHE A 122 -27.05 -15.17 21.13
CA PHE A 122 -26.12 -16.20 20.70
C PHE A 122 -26.13 -16.29 19.18
N SER A 123 -24.94 -16.23 18.57
CA SER A 123 -24.83 -16.17 17.12
C SER A 123 -25.15 -17.50 16.43
N ASN A 124 -24.57 -18.61 16.89
CA ASN A 124 -24.75 -19.93 16.28
C ASN A 124 -25.96 -20.66 16.86
N LEU A 125 -26.19 -20.56 18.16
CA LEU A 125 -27.36 -21.17 18.82
C LEU A 125 -28.66 -20.48 18.41
N GLY A 126 -28.60 -19.23 17.93
CA GLY A 126 -29.75 -18.49 17.42
C GLY A 126 -30.75 -17.99 18.49
N VAL A 127 -30.39 -18.08 19.77
CA VAL A 127 -31.25 -17.65 20.88
C VAL A 127 -31.01 -16.20 21.25
N LYS A 128 -32.04 -15.42 21.53
CA LYS A 128 -31.99 -14.00 21.85
C LYS A 128 -32.69 -13.70 23.17
N GLY A 129 -32.34 -12.57 23.79
CA GLY A 129 -33.01 -12.07 24.99
C GLY A 129 -32.66 -12.86 26.25
N ILE A 130 -31.47 -13.50 26.32
CA ILE A 130 -31.05 -14.23 27.51
C ILE A 130 -30.44 -13.23 28.51
N PRO A 131 -31.00 -13.15 29.74
CA PRO A 131 -30.48 -12.27 30.78
C PRO A 131 -29.01 -12.59 31.09
N ILE A 132 -28.18 -11.57 31.22
CA ILE A 132 -26.76 -11.68 31.57
C ILE A 132 -26.43 -10.73 32.74
N HIS A 133 -25.59 -11.19 33.66
CA HIS A 133 -25.20 -10.39 34.79
C HIS A 133 -24.41 -9.14 34.39
N PRO A 134 -24.70 -7.95 34.95
CA PRO A 134 -24.05 -6.71 34.62
C PRO A 134 -22.52 -6.71 34.79
N ASP A 135 -21.99 -7.51 35.72
CA ASP A 135 -20.54 -7.59 35.94
C ASP A 135 -19.80 -8.11 34.73
N TYR A 136 -20.33 -9.08 33.98
CA TYR A 136 -19.72 -9.52 32.72
C TYR A 136 -19.62 -8.39 31.69
N VAL A 137 -20.58 -7.48 31.68
CA VAL A 137 -20.56 -6.35 30.76
C VAL A 137 -19.54 -5.29 31.19
N LYS A 138 -19.31 -5.13 32.49
CA LYS A 138 -18.28 -4.23 33.02
C LYS A 138 -16.88 -4.77 32.77
N ASP A 139 -16.72 -6.09 32.91
CA ASP A 139 -15.41 -6.75 32.71
C ASP A 139 -15.06 -6.90 31.25
N TYR A 140 -16.06 -6.95 30.35
CA TYR A 140 -15.89 -7.24 28.92
C TYR A 140 -16.72 -6.29 28.07
N ASP A 141 -16.23 -5.06 27.87
CA ASP A 141 -16.87 -4.00 27.05
C ASP A 141 -17.27 -4.47 25.65
N ARG A 142 -16.53 -5.40 25.10
CA ARG A 142 -16.77 -5.97 23.76
C ARG A 142 -18.07 -6.72 23.63
N LEU A 143 -18.66 -7.16 24.72
CA LEU A 143 -20.01 -7.74 24.71
C LEU A 143 -21.03 -6.78 24.11
N LEU A 144 -20.86 -5.47 24.35
CA LEU A 144 -21.70 -4.40 23.79
C LEU A 144 -21.29 -3.98 22.37
N CYS A 145 -20.05 -4.30 21.95
CA CYS A 145 -19.46 -3.82 20.71
C CYS A 145 -18.99 -5.00 19.84
N GLY A 146 -19.86 -5.58 19.03
CA GLY A 146 -19.51 -6.65 18.10
C GLY A 146 -19.51 -8.07 18.69
N GLY A 147 -19.49 -8.24 20.02
CA GLY A 147 -19.56 -9.55 20.70
C GLY A 147 -18.23 -10.26 20.83
N ILE A 148 -18.20 -11.29 21.70
CA ILE A 148 -17.04 -12.14 21.98
C ILE A 148 -17.40 -13.62 21.94
N TRP A 149 -16.38 -14.44 21.63
CA TRP A 149 -16.49 -15.90 21.76
C TRP A 149 -16.27 -16.30 23.20
N CYS A 150 -17.17 -17.16 23.72
CA CYS A 150 -17.17 -17.57 25.12
C CYS A 150 -17.45 -19.07 25.24
N ILE A 151 -16.91 -19.66 26.31
CA ILE A 151 -17.38 -20.91 26.89
C ILE A 151 -18.48 -20.52 27.87
N LEU A 152 -19.69 -21.01 27.65
CA LEU A 152 -20.89 -20.66 28.42
C LEU A 152 -21.48 -21.90 29.07
N GLN A 153 -21.57 -21.88 30.39
CA GLN A 153 -22.37 -22.85 31.11
C GLN A 153 -23.78 -22.32 31.19
N MET A 154 -24.69 -23.03 30.54
CA MET A 154 -26.12 -22.68 30.46
C MET A 154 -26.95 -23.58 31.35
N GLU A 155 -28.00 -23.04 31.90
CA GLU A 155 -29.01 -23.76 32.68
C GLU A 155 -30.39 -23.56 32.04
N TYR A 156 -31.22 -24.60 32.14
CA TYR A 156 -32.61 -24.58 31.68
C TYR A 156 -33.52 -24.69 32.86
N GLU A 157 -34.27 -23.63 33.15
CA GLU A 157 -35.24 -23.57 34.23
C GLU A 157 -36.57 -23.06 33.68
N PHE A 158 -37.53 -23.96 33.55
CA PHE A 158 -38.87 -23.61 33.07
C PHE A 158 -39.83 -23.48 34.24
N ILE A 159 -40.33 -22.26 34.49
CA ILE A 159 -41.28 -21.97 35.58
C ILE A 159 -42.70 -21.92 34.97
N GLU A 160 -43.54 -22.89 35.32
CA GLU A 160 -44.91 -23.03 34.74
C GLU A 160 -45.84 -21.87 35.07
N GLU A 161 -45.66 -21.20 36.20
CA GLU A 161 -46.52 -20.11 36.68
C GLU A 161 -46.29 -18.79 35.92
N ASP A 162 -45.18 -18.64 35.24
CA ASP A 162 -44.79 -17.40 34.56
C ASP A 162 -44.60 -17.59 33.04
N LYS A 163 -45.53 -18.30 32.41
CA LYS A 163 -45.45 -18.71 30.98
C LYS A 163 -45.31 -17.56 29.96
N LYS A 164 -45.60 -16.33 30.35
CA LYS A 164 -45.63 -15.19 29.43
C LYS A 164 -44.36 -14.32 29.43
N ASN A 165 -43.50 -14.38 30.46
CA ASN A 165 -42.41 -13.41 30.66
C ASN A 165 -41.03 -13.99 30.94
N THR A 166 -40.85 -15.30 31.18
CA THR A 166 -39.54 -15.86 31.55
C THR A 166 -38.85 -16.59 30.42
N GLN A 167 -37.66 -16.10 30.08
CA GLN A 167 -36.72 -16.84 29.27
C GLN A 167 -36.23 -18.06 30.10
N PRO A 168 -36.46 -19.31 29.66
CA PRO A 168 -36.10 -20.50 30.44
C PRO A 168 -34.61 -20.78 30.48
N ILE A 169 -33.81 -20.10 29.62
CA ILE A 169 -32.39 -20.29 29.51
C ILE A 169 -31.68 -19.19 30.31
N ARG A 170 -30.72 -19.60 31.14
CA ARG A 170 -29.87 -18.69 31.93
C ARG A 170 -28.39 -18.99 31.70
N ILE A 171 -27.55 -17.98 31.76
CA ILE A 171 -26.07 -18.10 31.75
C ILE A 171 -25.62 -18.22 33.21
N ARG A 172 -25.15 -19.40 33.60
CA ARG A 172 -24.55 -19.62 34.93
C ARG A 172 -23.15 -19.10 35.03
N LYS A 173 -22.30 -19.40 34.02
CA LYS A 173 -20.90 -18.96 33.94
C LYS A 173 -20.54 -18.61 32.52
N LEU A 174 -19.81 -17.51 32.37
CA LEU A 174 -19.25 -17.06 31.13
C LEU A 174 -17.71 -16.98 31.29
N THR A 175 -17.02 -17.65 30.38
CA THR A 175 -15.56 -17.59 30.29
C THR A 175 -15.19 -17.17 28.87
N PRO A 176 -14.61 -15.98 28.67
CA PRO A 176 -14.20 -15.55 27.34
C PRO A 176 -13.11 -16.47 26.76
N ILE A 177 -13.18 -16.68 25.46
CA ILE A 177 -12.11 -17.32 24.66
C ILE A 177 -11.38 -16.21 23.88
N GLN A 178 -11.18 -15.08 24.52
CA GLN A 178 -10.50 -13.92 23.97
C GLN A 178 -9.86 -13.17 25.12
N MET A 179 -8.73 -12.53 24.83
CA MET A 179 -8.05 -11.72 25.83
C MET A 179 -8.84 -10.44 26.11
N PRO A 180 -9.18 -10.15 27.35
CA PRO A 180 -9.95 -8.95 27.68
C PRO A 180 -9.09 -7.67 27.60
N HIS A 181 -7.80 -7.80 27.87
CA HIS A 181 -6.83 -6.69 27.89
C HIS A 181 -5.45 -7.16 27.50
N VAL A 182 -4.70 -6.28 26.81
CA VAL A 182 -3.28 -6.43 26.53
C VAL A 182 -2.51 -5.35 27.32
N ASP A 183 -1.47 -5.77 28.02
CA ASP A 183 -0.52 -4.86 28.62
C ASP A 183 0.43 -4.33 27.52
N MET A 184 0.27 -3.07 27.15
CA MET A 184 1.09 -2.43 26.12
C MET A 184 2.53 -2.21 26.57
N ASP A 185 2.80 -2.17 27.86
CA ASP A 185 4.17 -2.09 28.38
C ASP A 185 4.89 -3.44 28.21
N GLU A 186 4.18 -4.57 28.36
CA GLU A 186 4.69 -5.90 27.99
C GLU A 186 5.10 -5.94 26.52
N VAL A 187 4.22 -5.46 25.61
CA VAL A 187 4.49 -5.43 24.17
C VAL A 187 5.69 -4.56 23.83
N ARG A 188 5.74 -3.32 24.35
CA ARG A 188 6.81 -2.36 24.07
C ARG A 188 8.16 -2.79 24.64
N ASN A 189 8.17 -3.31 25.84
CA ASN A 189 9.41 -3.76 26.49
C ASN A 189 9.93 -5.06 25.86
N GLY A 190 9.04 -6.01 25.60
CA GLY A 190 9.41 -7.25 24.93
C GLY A 190 9.94 -7.03 23.52
N ARG A 191 9.37 -6.07 22.76
CA ARG A 191 9.85 -5.70 21.42
C ARG A 191 11.34 -5.35 21.40
N LYS A 192 11.86 -4.70 22.43
CA LYS A 192 13.27 -4.26 22.52
C LYS A 192 14.28 -5.40 22.54
N ALA A 193 13.86 -6.62 22.83
CA ALA A 193 14.70 -7.81 22.80
C ALA A 193 14.97 -8.35 21.38
N PHE A 194 14.28 -7.82 20.36
CA PHE A 194 14.34 -8.30 19.00
C PHE A 194 14.87 -7.22 18.06
N THR A 195 15.62 -7.64 17.04
CA THR A 195 15.95 -6.77 15.90
C THR A 195 14.68 -6.47 15.07
N LYS A 196 14.77 -5.50 14.14
CA LYS A 196 13.68 -5.19 13.20
C LYS A 196 13.24 -6.45 12.43
N ASP A 197 14.21 -7.18 11.88
CA ASP A 197 13.94 -8.34 11.03
C ASP A 197 13.36 -9.51 11.84
N GLU A 198 13.90 -9.80 13.01
CA GLU A 198 13.32 -10.80 13.92
C GLU A 198 11.87 -10.47 14.28
N TRP A 199 11.58 -9.20 14.59
CA TRP A 199 10.23 -8.77 14.93
C TRP A 199 9.27 -8.83 13.75
N MET A 200 9.72 -8.43 12.57
CA MET A 200 8.96 -8.57 11.33
C MET A 200 8.62 -10.04 11.07
N ASP A 201 9.58 -10.93 11.24
CA ASP A 201 9.39 -12.37 11.08
C ASP A 201 8.39 -12.94 12.11
N ILE A 202 8.45 -12.50 13.36
CA ILE A 202 7.48 -12.87 14.40
C ILE A 202 6.07 -12.42 14.03
N LEU A 203 5.90 -11.19 13.55
CA LEU A 203 4.59 -10.70 13.09
C LEU A 203 4.04 -11.56 11.95
N LEU A 204 4.88 -11.92 10.97
CA LEU A 204 4.48 -12.78 9.86
C LEU A 204 4.15 -14.21 10.32
N ARG A 205 4.97 -14.82 11.20
CA ARG A 205 4.67 -16.12 11.82
C ARG A 205 3.36 -16.08 12.59
N SER A 206 3.08 -14.97 13.26
CA SER A 206 1.82 -14.79 13.98
C SER A 206 0.60 -14.83 13.06
N THR A 207 0.74 -14.46 11.79
CA THR A 207 -0.29 -14.64 10.77
C THR A 207 -0.29 -16.03 10.12
N GLY A 208 0.57 -16.94 10.55
CA GLY A 208 0.70 -18.30 10.03
C GLY A 208 1.63 -18.44 8.83
N LEU A 209 2.35 -17.39 8.44
CA LEU A 209 3.27 -17.39 7.31
C LEU A 209 4.69 -17.74 7.73
N GLU A 210 5.44 -18.43 6.84
CA GLU A 210 6.86 -18.72 7.01
C GLU A 210 7.71 -17.61 6.38
N PRO A 211 8.36 -16.75 7.16
CA PRO A 211 9.06 -15.57 6.64
C PRO A 211 10.19 -15.90 5.67
N GLU A 212 10.87 -17.03 5.87
CA GLU A 212 11.97 -17.48 5.02
C GLU A 212 11.53 -17.81 3.58
N SER A 213 10.22 -18.05 3.37
CA SER A 213 9.63 -18.27 2.05
C SER A 213 9.42 -16.99 1.24
N PHE A 214 9.69 -15.81 1.83
CA PHE A 214 9.42 -14.53 1.22
C PHE A 214 10.68 -13.67 1.12
N SER A 215 10.80 -12.93 0.00
CA SER A 215 11.83 -11.91 -0.12
C SER A 215 11.57 -10.76 0.89
N GLU A 216 12.61 -10.00 1.21
CA GLU A 216 12.48 -8.83 2.08
C GLU A 216 11.38 -7.86 1.57
N ARG A 217 11.37 -7.61 0.27
CA ARG A 217 10.33 -6.81 -0.38
C ARG A 217 8.91 -7.34 -0.12
N ALA A 218 8.71 -8.66 -0.27
CA ALA A 218 7.41 -9.28 -0.01
C ALA A 218 7.02 -9.19 1.48
N LYS A 219 7.99 -9.31 2.41
CA LYS A 219 7.74 -9.12 3.84
C LYS A 219 7.22 -7.71 4.14
N TRP A 220 7.83 -6.66 3.58
CA TRP A 220 7.33 -5.28 3.72
C TRP A 220 5.89 -5.12 3.23
N LEU A 221 5.54 -5.70 2.08
CA LEU A 221 4.18 -5.65 1.55
C LEU A 221 3.18 -6.43 2.43
N LEU A 222 3.61 -7.56 3.00
CA LEU A 222 2.80 -8.34 3.93
C LEU A 222 2.56 -7.58 5.25
N ILE A 223 3.55 -6.85 5.76
CA ILE A 223 3.38 -5.94 6.91
C ILE A 223 2.44 -4.79 6.56
N ALA A 224 2.53 -4.22 5.35
CA ALA A 224 1.63 -3.15 4.91
C ALA A 224 0.15 -3.57 4.94
N ARG A 225 -0.18 -4.86 4.71
CA ARG A 225 -1.54 -5.40 4.86
C ARG A 225 -2.11 -5.24 6.26
N MET A 226 -1.27 -5.16 7.29
CA MET A 226 -1.71 -5.02 8.69
C MET A 226 -1.96 -3.56 9.10
N ILE A 227 -1.53 -2.56 8.31
CA ILE A 227 -1.72 -1.14 8.64
C ILE A 227 -3.19 -0.79 8.92
N PRO A 228 -4.19 -1.26 8.14
CA PRO A 228 -5.61 -0.98 8.44
C PRO A 228 -6.06 -1.44 9.82
N LEU A 229 -5.36 -2.41 10.43
CA LEU A 229 -5.67 -2.94 11.76
C LEU A 229 -5.10 -2.07 12.89
N VAL A 230 -4.08 -1.24 12.61
CA VAL A 230 -3.43 -0.36 13.59
C VAL A 230 -3.68 1.13 13.34
N GLU A 231 -4.21 1.52 12.17
CA GLU A 231 -4.53 2.91 11.84
C GLU A 231 -6.04 3.15 11.73
N ASN A 232 -6.48 4.35 12.15
CA ASN A 232 -7.86 4.78 12.03
C ASN A 232 -8.12 5.38 10.64
N ASN A 233 -9.28 5.06 10.05
CA ASN A 233 -9.70 5.59 8.74
C ASN A 233 -8.61 5.45 7.67
N PHE A 234 -7.99 4.29 7.58
CA PHE A 234 -6.97 3.99 6.60
C PHE A 234 -7.58 3.26 5.41
N ASN A 235 -7.37 3.80 4.21
CA ASN A 235 -7.93 3.23 2.98
C ASN A 235 -6.84 2.52 2.19
N LEU A 236 -6.93 1.21 2.09
CA LEU A 236 -5.96 0.36 1.41
C LEU A 236 -6.58 -0.32 0.20
N CYS A 237 -5.85 -0.36 -0.90
CA CYS A 237 -6.18 -1.15 -2.08
C CYS A 237 -5.08 -2.19 -2.33
N GLU A 238 -5.47 -3.46 -2.53
CA GLU A 238 -4.56 -4.50 -2.97
C GLU A 238 -5.18 -5.29 -4.12
N LEU A 239 -4.58 -5.19 -5.29
CA LEU A 239 -4.98 -5.93 -6.46
C LEU A 239 -3.83 -6.83 -6.94
N GLY A 240 -4.15 -8.06 -7.30
CA GLY A 240 -3.12 -9.01 -7.67
C GLY A 240 -3.67 -10.40 -7.99
N PRO A 241 -2.80 -11.39 -8.28
CA PRO A 241 -3.20 -12.74 -8.63
C PRO A 241 -3.95 -13.43 -7.47
N ARG A 242 -4.66 -14.49 -7.79
CA ARG A 242 -5.33 -15.34 -6.79
C ARG A 242 -4.30 -16.12 -5.97
N SER A 243 -4.71 -16.58 -4.78
CA SER A 243 -3.92 -17.44 -3.88
C SER A 243 -2.69 -16.76 -3.26
N THR A 244 -2.76 -15.47 -3.02
CA THR A 244 -1.74 -14.69 -2.30
C THR A 244 -2.19 -14.26 -0.90
N GLY A 245 -3.30 -14.82 -0.38
CA GLY A 245 -3.79 -14.59 0.98
C GLY A 245 -4.35 -13.19 1.27
N LYS A 246 -4.78 -12.43 0.25
CA LYS A 246 -5.26 -11.05 0.42
C LYS A 246 -6.39 -10.91 1.45
N SER A 247 -7.40 -11.76 1.37
CA SER A 247 -8.59 -11.70 2.22
C SER A 247 -8.36 -12.36 3.59
N TYR A 248 -7.43 -13.33 3.67
CA TYR A 248 -7.19 -14.16 4.84
C TYR A 248 -6.90 -13.37 6.12
N ILE A 249 -6.08 -12.31 6.01
CA ILE A 249 -5.69 -11.50 7.16
C ILE A 249 -6.90 -10.79 7.79
N TYR A 250 -7.84 -10.33 6.99
CA TYR A 250 -9.02 -9.61 7.44
C TYR A 250 -10.15 -10.54 7.92
N GLU A 251 -10.13 -11.79 7.48
CA GLU A 251 -11.14 -12.80 7.85
C GLU A 251 -10.74 -13.61 9.09
N GLN A 252 -9.46 -13.99 9.19
CA GLN A 252 -9.02 -15.01 10.15
C GLN A 252 -8.11 -14.48 11.26
N ILE A 253 -7.40 -13.37 11.05
CA ILE A 253 -6.39 -12.89 11.99
C ILE A 253 -6.96 -11.93 13.02
N SER A 254 -7.94 -11.12 12.66
CA SER A 254 -8.51 -10.14 13.59
C SER A 254 -10.00 -10.37 13.83
N PRO A 255 -10.42 -10.59 15.09
CA PRO A 255 -11.83 -10.59 15.45
C PRO A 255 -12.46 -9.19 15.33
N ASN A 256 -11.67 -8.15 15.09
CA ASN A 256 -12.11 -6.75 14.96
C ASN A 256 -12.26 -6.29 13.52
N SER A 257 -12.02 -7.17 12.54
CA SER A 257 -12.26 -6.91 11.13
C SER A 257 -13.41 -7.74 10.59
N ILE A 258 -14.05 -7.22 9.54
CA ILE A 258 -15.11 -7.94 8.83
C ILE A 258 -14.82 -7.96 7.34
N LEU A 259 -14.98 -9.15 6.74
CA LEU A 259 -14.89 -9.32 5.30
C LEU A 259 -16.30 -9.22 4.69
N VAL A 260 -16.46 -8.27 3.77
CA VAL A 260 -17.68 -8.10 2.98
C VAL A 260 -17.43 -8.78 1.63
N ALA A 261 -17.94 -9.99 1.45
CA ALA A 261 -17.82 -10.72 0.19
C ALA A 261 -18.55 -10.00 -0.94
N GLY A 262 -18.02 -10.11 -2.16
CA GLY A 262 -18.57 -9.49 -3.37
C GLY A 262 -20.06 -9.73 -3.51
N GLY A 263 -20.84 -8.67 -3.55
CA GLY A 263 -22.29 -8.71 -3.60
C GLY A 263 -22.91 -7.34 -3.41
N GLN A 264 -24.22 -7.31 -3.30
CA GLN A 264 -24.94 -6.05 -3.10
C GLN A 264 -24.81 -5.59 -1.65
N THR A 265 -23.94 -4.62 -1.40
CA THR A 265 -23.87 -3.90 -0.13
C THR A 265 -24.82 -2.71 -0.15
N THR A 266 -25.60 -2.53 0.93
CA THR A 266 -26.48 -1.38 1.07
C THR A 266 -25.82 -0.30 1.94
N VAL A 267 -26.15 0.96 1.68
CA VAL A 267 -25.72 2.09 2.53
C VAL A 267 -26.20 1.92 3.97
N ALA A 268 -27.38 1.31 4.15
CA ALA A 268 -27.93 1.02 5.45
C ALA A 268 -27.08 0.02 6.24
N ASN A 269 -26.60 -1.03 5.58
CA ASN A 269 -25.75 -2.04 6.22
C ASN A 269 -24.35 -1.50 6.51
N LEU A 270 -23.78 -0.73 5.59
CA LEU A 270 -22.42 -0.24 5.72
C LEU A 270 -22.28 0.94 6.69
N PHE A 271 -23.20 1.91 6.63
CA PHE A 271 -23.11 3.16 7.37
C PHE A 271 -24.17 3.30 8.46
N TYR A 272 -25.44 3.40 8.12
CA TYR A 272 -26.52 3.62 9.07
C TYR A 272 -27.87 3.18 8.52
N ASN A 273 -28.60 2.41 9.31
CA ASN A 273 -29.95 1.97 8.98
C ASN A 273 -30.99 2.93 9.58
N MET A 274 -31.66 3.68 8.70
CA MET A 274 -32.68 4.67 9.09
C MET A 274 -33.94 4.03 9.68
N SER A 275 -34.26 2.77 9.33
CA SER A 275 -35.50 2.13 9.76
C SER A 275 -35.46 1.68 11.21
N ASN A 276 -34.32 1.19 11.66
CA ASN A 276 -34.14 0.69 13.04
C ASN A 276 -33.13 1.51 13.85
N HIS A 277 -32.64 2.64 13.31
CA HIS A 277 -31.71 3.57 13.96
C HIS A 277 -30.41 2.91 14.45
N THR A 278 -29.87 1.95 13.67
CA THR A 278 -28.64 1.25 14.03
C THR A 278 -27.47 1.71 13.16
N VAL A 279 -26.30 1.86 13.79
CA VAL A 279 -25.04 2.13 13.11
C VAL A 279 -24.62 0.90 12.32
N GLY A 280 -24.09 1.10 11.12
CA GLY A 280 -23.62 0.03 10.24
C GLY A 280 -22.20 -0.43 10.53
N LEU A 281 -21.66 -1.24 9.62
CA LEU A 281 -20.38 -1.94 9.79
C LEU A 281 -19.22 -0.98 10.12
N VAL A 282 -19.13 0.19 9.49
CA VAL A 282 -18.03 1.16 9.71
C VAL A 282 -17.99 1.74 11.13
N GLY A 283 -19.12 1.70 11.86
CA GLY A 283 -19.17 2.14 13.25
C GLY A 283 -18.99 1.02 14.26
N MET A 284 -19.05 -0.25 13.82
CA MET A 284 -18.99 -1.42 14.68
C MET A 284 -17.65 -2.15 14.64
N TRP A 285 -16.90 -2.00 13.54
CA TRP A 285 -15.67 -2.72 13.27
C TRP A 285 -14.49 -1.77 13.15
N ASP A 286 -13.29 -2.25 13.45
CA ASP A 286 -12.06 -1.50 13.28
C ASP A 286 -11.58 -1.50 11.82
N CYS A 287 -11.93 -2.55 11.07
CA CYS A 287 -11.61 -2.68 9.66
C CYS A 287 -12.77 -3.34 8.89
N VAL A 288 -13.15 -2.75 7.77
CA VAL A 288 -14.12 -3.30 6.82
C VAL A 288 -13.38 -3.59 5.50
N ALA A 289 -13.21 -4.86 5.20
CA ALA A 289 -12.53 -5.31 3.99
C ALA A 289 -13.55 -5.77 2.94
N PHE A 290 -13.46 -5.21 1.75
CA PHE A 290 -14.27 -5.61 0.59
C PHE A 290 -13.47 -6.63 -0.22
N ASP A 291 -13.96 -7.86 -0.26
CA ASP A 291 -13.41 -8.89 -1.13
C ASP A 291 -14.07 -8.85 -2.51
N GLU A 292 -13.30 -9.22 -3.53
CA GLU A 292 -13.76 -9.18 -4.93
C GLU A 292 -14.34 -7.80 -5.31
N VAL A 293 -13.51 -6.75 -5.29
CA VAL A 293 -13.94 -5.37 -5.61
C VAL A 293 -14.78 -5.24 -6.87
N ALA A 294 -14.57 -6.11 -7.86
CA ALA A 294 -15.37 -6.17 -9.08
C ALA A 294 -16.86 -6.42 -8.85
N GLY A 295 -17.19 -7.03 -7.72
CA GLY A 295 -18.57 -7.33 -7.31
C GLY A 295 -19.25 -6.22 -6.52
N ILE A 296 -18.55 -5.15 -6.13
CA ILE A 296 -19.13 -4.07 -5.31
C ILE A 296 -20.22 -3.35 -6.12
N LYS A 297 -21.45 -3.38 -5.61
CA LYS A 297 -22.59 -2.68 -6.22
C LYS A 297 -23.43 -2.04 -5.12
N PHE A 298 -23.65 -0.74 -5.25
CA PHE A 298 -24.61 -0.02 -4.41
C PHE A 298 -25.94 0.10 -5.14
N LYS A 299 -27.04 -0.25 -4.45
CA LYS A 299 -28.39 -0.02 -4.95
C LYS A 299 -28.71 1.48 -5.02
N ASP A 300 -28.21 2.23 -4.04
CA ASP A 300 -28.41 3.67 -3.94
C ASP A 300 -27.28 4.39 -4.68
N LYS A 301 -27.62 5.31 -5.58
CA LYS A 301 -26.66 6.14 -6.32
C LYS A 301 -25.75 6.98 -5.39
N ASP A 302 -26.25 7.30 -4.19
CA ASP A 302 -25.51 8.09 -3.20
C ASP A 302 -24.50 7.27 -2.40
N GLY A 303 -24.50 5.94 -2.52
CA GLY A 303 -23.62 5.06 -1.74
C GLY A 303 -22.13 5.36 -1.91
N ILE A 304 -21.70 5.58 -3.15
CA ILE A 304 -20.31 5.93 -3.45
C ILE A 304 -19.98 7.33 -2.91
N GLN A 305 -20.90 8.29 -2.97
CA GLN A 305 -20.67 9.64 -2.44
C GLN A 305 -20.51 9.64 -0.92
N ILE A 306 -21.36 8.88 -0.20
CA ILE A 306 -21.24 8.72 1.25
C ILE A 306 -19.91 8.03 1.60
N MET A 307 -19.53 6.98 0.85
CA MET A 307 -18.25 6.30 1.01
C MET A 307 -17.07 7.25 0.80
N LYS A 308 -17.08 8.08 -0.26
CA LYS A 308 -16.05 9.10 -0.49
C LYS A 308 -15.96 10.11 0.66
N GLY A 309 -17.10 10.55 1.18
CA GLY A 309 -17.14 11.43 2.35
C GLY A 309 -16.46 10.79 3.55
N TYR A 310 -16.85 9.56 3.87
CA TYR A 310 -16.28 8.80 4.98
C TYR A 310 -14.77 8.55 4.82
N MET A 311 -14.33 8.12 3.64
CA MET A 311 -12.91 7.89 3.34
C MET A 311 -12.04 9.15 3.52
N ALA A 312 -12.64 10.33 3.34
CA ALA A 312 -11.92 11.61 3.46
C ALA A 312 -11.86 12.11 4.90
N SER A 313 -12.94 11.98 5.67
CA SER A 313 -13.09 12.65 6.97
C SER A 313 -13.25 11.72 8.17
N GLY A 314 -13.52 10.43 7.93
CA GLY A 314 -13.93 9.50 8.99
C GLY A 314 -15.35 9.76 9.51
N ALA A 315 -16.09 10.65 8.87
CA ALA A 315 -17.46 11.00 9.23
C ALA A 315 -18.41 10.73 8.06
N PHE A 316 -19.63 10.42 8.36
CA PHE A 316 -20.69 10.30 7.37
C PHE A 316 -22.00 10.86 7.92
N SER A 317 -22.80 11.48 7.05
CA SER A 317 -24.12 11.99 7.39
C SER A 317 -25.18 11.13 6.73
N ARG A 318 -26.14 10.67 7.54
CA ARG A 318 -27.36 10.07 7.03
C ARG A 318 -28.55 10.50 7.90
N GLY A 319 -29.47 11.24 7.28
CA GLY A 319 -30.52 11.94 8.02
C GLY A 319 -30.02 13.27 8.60
N LYS A 320 -30.32 13.52 9.89
CA LYS A 320 -30.00 14.80 10.54
C LYS A 320 -28.70 14.80 11.36
N ALA A 321 -28.09 13.64 11.57
CA ALA A 321 -26.91 13.51 12.41
C ALA A 321 -25.65 13.17 11.58
N GLU A 322 -24.55 13.79 11.91
CA GLU A 322 -23.22 13.38 11.47
C GLU A 322 -22.66 12.38 12.47
N ILE A 323 -22.19 11.24 11.97
CA ILE A 323 -21.65 10.14 12.77
C ILE A 323 -20.17 10.00 12.44
N GLN A 324 -19.33 10.05 13.46
CA GLN A 324 -17.91 9.76 13.35
C GLN A 324 -17.65 8.27 13.61
N ALA A 325 -16.78 7.68 12.78
CA ALA A 325 -16.35 6.30 12.92
C ALA A 325 -14.86 6.18 12.58
N LYS A 326 -14.26 5.08 13.02
CA LYS A 326 -12.80 4.89 12.93
C LYS A 326 -12.38 3.72 12.03
N ALA A 327 -13.34 3.01 11.45
CA ALA A 327 -13.04 1.84 10.64
C ALA A 327 -12.16 2.20 9.45
N SER A 328 -11.13 1.41 9.24
CA SER A 328 -10.34 1.42 8.02
C SER A 328 -11.07 0.68 6.91
N MET A 329 -10.90 1.10 5.66
CA MET A 329 -11.48 0.45 4.49
C MET A 329 -10.40 -0.23 3.66
N VAL A 330 -10.62 -1.50 3.35
CA VAL A 330 -9.71 -2.30 2.54
C VAL A 330 -10.44 -2.82 1.32
N PHE A 331 -9.80 -2.69 0.17
CA PHE A 331 -10.33 -3.11 -1.12
C PHE A 331 -9.39 -4.13 -1.73
N VAL A 332 -9.81 -5.39 -1.76
CA VAL A 332 -9.02 -6.48 -2.35
C VAL A 332 -9.70 -7.06 -3.58
N GLY A 333 -8.90 -7.40 -4.58
CA GLY A 333 -9.43 -7.92 -5.83
C GLY A 333 -8.40 -8.69 -6.65
N ASN A 334 -8.89 -9.31 -7.72
CA ASN A 334 -8.07 -10.11 -8.59
C ASN A 334 -7.79 -9.37 -9.90
N ILE A 335 -6.52 -9.39 -10.33
CA ILE A 335 -6.08 -8.97 -11.65
C ILE A 335 -6.09 -10.22 -12.54
N ASN A 336 -6.83 -10.16 -13.65
CA ASN A 336 -6.98 -11.28 -14.58
C ASN A 336 -6.06 -11.16 -15.81
N GLN A 337 -5.37 -10.02 -15.98
CA GLN A 337 -4.44 -9.73 -17.05
C GLN A 337 -3.04 -9.51 -16.49
N SER A 338 -2.01 -9.51 -17.36
CA SER A 338 -0.69 -9.10 -16.90
C SER A 338 -0.66 -7.60 -16.58
N VAL A 339 0.19 -7.22 -15.61
CA VAL A 339 0.36 -5.80 -15.22
C VAL A 339 0.77 -4.95 -16.42
N ASP A 340 1.70 -5.46 -17.25
CA ASP A 340 2.13 -4.76 -18.47
C ASP A 340 0.99 -4.50 -19.45
N THR A 341 0.05 -5.46 -19.58
CA THR A 341 -1.14 -5.29 -20.42
C THR A 341 -2.04 -4.21 -19.83
N LEU A 342 -2.34 -4.25 -18.54
CA LEU A 342 -3.16 -3.24 -17.87
C LEU A 342 -2.55 -1.85 -17.97
N LEU A 343 -1.24 -1.74 -17.79
CA LEU A 343 -0.54 -0.46 -17.91
C LEU A 343 -0.60 0.13 -19.34
N LYS A 344 -0.71 -0.71 -20.35
CA LYS A 344 -0.81 -0.26 -21.75
C LYS A 344 -2.25 0.04 -22.18
N THR A 345 -3.22 -0.71 -21.68
CA THR A 345 -4.61 -0.66 -22.20
C THR A 345 -5.59 0.04 -21.28
N SER A 346 -5.31 0.10 -19.97
CA SER A 346 -6.21 0.62 -18.94
C SER A 346 -5.41 1.18 -17.76
N SER A 347 -5.83 0.91 -16.55
CA SER A 347 -5.17 1.27 -15.29
C SER A 347 -5.12 0.08 -14.33
N LEU A 348 -4.29 0.18 -13.29
CA LEU A 348 -4.25 -0.82 -12.23
C LEU A 348 -5.54 -0.85 -11.38
N PHE A 349 -6.45 0.12 -11.55
CA PHE A 349 -7.78 0.11 -10.93
C PHE A 349 -8.88 -0.52 -11.81
N ASP A 350 -8.51 -1.08 -12.96
CA ASP A 350 -9.44 -1.77 -13.88
C ASP A 350 -10.36 -2.82 -13.22
N PRO A 351 -9.90 -3.59 -12.20
CA PRO A 351 -10.78 -4.52 -11.49
C PRO A 351 -11.96 -3.91 -10.73
N PHE A 352 -11.95 -2.60 -10.46
CA PHE A 352 -13.10 -1.93 -9.84
C PHE A 352 -14.28 -1.80 -10.80
N PRO A 353 -15.53 -1.74 -10.28
CA PRO A 353 -16.67 -1.36 -11.10
C PRO A 353 -16.45 0.00 -11.78
N PRO A 354 -16.96 0.21 -13.01
CA PRO A 354 -16.72 1.45 -13.76
C PRO A 354 -17.04 2.73 -12.98
N GLU A 355 -18.10 2.72 -12.15
CA GLU A 355 -18.53 3.87 -11.35
C GLU A 355 -17.51 4.25 -10.25
N MET A 356 -16.63 3.34 -9.86
CA MET A 356 -15.58 3.54 -8.87
C MET A 356 -14.20 3.64 -9.53
N GLY A 357 -13.92 2.77 -10.51
CA GLY A 357 -12.63 2.65 -11.18
C GLY A 357 -12.28 3.85 -12.08
N THR A 358 -13.27 4.66 -12.47
CA THR A 358 -13.08 5.91 -13.22
C THR A 358 -13.29 7.18 -12.36
N ASP A 359 -13.76 7.04 -11.12
CA ASP A 359 -13.95 8.16 -10.20
C ASP A 359 -12.61 8.54 -9.54
N THR A 360 -11.91 9.52 -10.11
CA THR A 360 -10.63 10.01 -9.60
C THR A 360 -10.73 10.49 -8.16
N ALA A 361 -11.86 11.08 -7.76
CA ALA A 361 -12.07 11.56 -6.41
C ALA A 361 -12.20 10.40 -5.41
N PHE A 362 -12.78 9.27 -5.79
CA PHE A 362 -12.80 8.04 -4.99
C PHE A 362 -11.39 7.44 -4.88
N LEU A 363 -10.72 7.26 -6.00
CA LEU A 363 -9.40 6.63 -6.06
C LEU A 363 -8.31 7.46 -5.35
N ASP A 364 -8.37 8.79 -5.42
CA ASP A 364 -7.42 9.68 -4.72
C ASP A 364 -7.53 9.61 -3.18
N ARG A 365 -8.57 8.97 -2.65
CA ARG A 365 -8.72 8.70 -1.22
C ARG A 365 -8.09 7.37 -0.77
N MET A 366 -7.56 6.58 -1.70
CA MET A 366 -6.76 5.40 -1.38
C MET A 366 -5.41 5.86 -0.84
N HIS A 367 -5.14 5.60 0.44
CA HIS A 367 -3.86 5.98 1.05
C HIS A 367 -2.72 5.11 0.51
N CYS A 368 -2.99 3.84 0.26
CA CYS A 368 -2.01 2.82 -0.08
C CYS A 368 -2.50 1.94 -1.24
N TYR A 369 -1.61 1.64 -2.19
CA TYR A 369 -1.82 0.59 -3.19
C TYR A 369 -0.72 -0.45 -3.06
N ILE A 370 -1.07 -1.64 -2.57
CA ILE A 370 -0.16 -2.78 -2.50
C ILE A 370 -0.12 -3.50 -3.85
N PRO A 371 1.06 -3.67 -4.47
CA PRO A 371 1.24 -4.43 -5.69
C PRO A 371 1.14 -5.94 -5.39
N GLY A 372 -0.09 -6.48 -5.37
CA GLY A 372 -0.32 -7.87 -4.99
C GLY A 372 0.32 -8.89 -5.93
N TRP A 373 0.79 -8.49 -7.11
CA TRP A 373 1.55 -9.33 -8.04
C TRP A 373 3.00 -9.54 -7.63
N GLU A 374 3.55 -8.73 -6.73
CA GLU A 374 4.88 -8.93 -6.16
C GLU A 374 4.87 -9.95 -5.01
N ILE A 375 3.70 -10.29 -4.49
CA ILE A 375 3.55 -11.29 -3.45
C ILE A 375 3.38 -12.67 -4.10
N PRO A 376 4.25 -13.64 -3.79
CA PRO A 376 4.18 -14.96 -4.39
C PRO A 376 2.90 -15.69 -3.98
N LYS A 377 2.41 -16.56 -4.87
CA LYS A 377 1.32 -17.47 -4.53
C LYS A 377 1.74 -18.40 -3.40
N TYR A 378 0.86 -18.54 -2.41
CA TYR A 378 1.15 -19.40 -1.27
C TYR A 378 1.22 -20.87 -1.68
N ARG A 379 2.24 -21.54 -1.17
CA ARG A 379 2.49 -22.97 -1.29
C ARG A 379 2.49 -23.59 0.11
N PRO A 380 2.45 -24.91 0.29
CA PRO A 380 2.58 -25.52 1.62
C PRO A 380 3.78 -25.02 2.43
N ALA A 381 4.92 -24.77 1.77
CA ALA A 381 6.12 -24.21 2.40
C ALA A 381 5.99 -22.73 2.82
N SER A 382 4.94 -22.04 2.38
CA SER A 382 4.70 -20.65 2.78
C SER A 382 4.05 -20.52 4.16
N PHE A 383 3.67 -21.65 4.77
CA PHE A 383 3.02 -21.68 6.08
C PHE A 383 3.98 -22.17 7.15
N THR A 384 4.09 -21.40 8.23
CA THR A 384 5.00 -21.72 9.31
C THR A 384 4.51 -22.89 10.17
N ASN A 385 5.46 -23.62 10.75
CA ASN A 385 5.25 -24.59 11.80
C ASN A 385 5.78 -24.09 13.15
N ASP A 386 6.40 -22.90 13.16
CA ASP A 386 7.03 -22.30 14.32
C ASP A 386 6.08 -21.53 15.22
N TYR A 387 6.62 -20.99 16.31
CA TYR A 387 5.89 -20.15 17.25
C TYR A 387 5.63 -18.77 16.70
N GLY A 388 4.43 -18.28 16.92
CA GLY A 388 4.00 -16.89 16.71
C GLY A 388 3.05 -16.48 17.82
N PHE A 389 2.70 -15.20 17.89
CA PHE A 389 1.68 -14.74 18.82
C PHE A 389 0.34 -15.44 18.56
N ILE A 390 -0.39 -15.73 19.63
CA ILE A 390 -1.79 -16.09 19.53
C ILE A 390 -2.51 -14.95 18.79
N THR A 391 -3.28 -15.27 17.77
CA THR A 391 -3.89 -14.27 16.88
C THR A 391 -4.80 -13.30 17.63
N ASP A 392 -5.44 -13.73 18.71
CA ASP A 392 -6.23 -12.84 19.55
C ASP A 392 -5.35 -11.82 20.28
N TYR A 393 -4.20 -12.24 20.85
CA TYR A 393 -3.23 -11.33 21.45
C TYR A 393 -2.67 -10.33 20.43
N LEU A 394 -2.28 -10.80 19.24
CA LEU A 394 -1.84 -9.95 18.14
C LEU A 394 -2.91 -8.91 17.78
N SER A 395 -4.15 -9.34 17.64
CA SER A 395 -5.27 -8.45 17.29
C SER A 395 -5.55 -7.40 18.36
N GLU A 396 -5.47 -7.77 19.64
CA GLU A 396 -5.73 -6.83 20.72
C GLU A 396 -4.62 -5.78 20.85
N PHE A 397 -3.34 -6.15 20.76
CA PHE A 397 -2.32 -5.13 20.80
C PHE A 397 -2.34 -4.24 19.55
N MET A 398 -2.66 -4.76 18.37
CA MET A 398 -2.88 -3.94 17.17
C MET A 398 -4.03 -2.94 17.37
N ARG A 399 -5.10 -3.36 18.05
CA ARG A 399 -6.23 -2.50 18.38
C ARG A 399 -5.85 -1.40 19.37
N GLU A 400 -5.07 -1.73 20.40
CA GLU A 400 -4.57 -0.73 21.36
C GLU A 400 -3.68 0.31 20.66
N LEU A 401 -2.81 -0.11 19.72
CA LEU A 401 -1.97 0.78 18.93
C LEU A 401 -2.77 1.78 18.07
N ARG A 402 -4.06 1.53 17.78
CA ARG A 402 -4.92 2.51 17.10
C ARG A 402 -5.12 3.80 17.89
N LYS A 403 -4.88 3.78 19.20
CA LYS A 403 -4.98 4.94 20.08
C LYS A 403 -3.76 5.87 19.97
N ASP A 404 -2.62 5.34 19.51
CA ASP A 404 -1.37 6.09 19.32
C ASP A 404 -1.34 6.73 17.92
N SER A 405 -0.42 7.69 17.73
CA SER A 405 -0.12 8.29 16.42
C SER A 405 1.36 8.63 16.33
N TYR A 406 1.99 8.14 15.28
CA TYR A 406 3.39 8.44 14.96
C TYR A 406 3.53 9.21 13.63
N SER A 407 2.46 9.88 13.18
CA SER A 407 2.40 10.58 11.89
C SER A 407 3.43 11.70 11.75
N ASP A 408 3.84 12.30 12.86
CA ASP A 408 4.78 13.42 12.89
C ASP A 408 6.22 12.99 13.23
N LEU A 409 6.44 11.69 13.47
CA LEU A 409 7.76 11.16 13.84
C LEU A 409 8.83 11.44 12.79
N MET A 410 8.43 11.41 11.51
CA MET A 410 9.35 11.68 10.40
C MET A 410 9.95 13.09 10.42
N ASP A 411 9.23 14.08 10.96
CA ASP A 411 9.65 15.48 10.93
C ASP A 411 10.94 15.73 11.71
N LYS A 412 11.33 14.78 12.59
CA LYS A 412 12.60 14.81 13.29
C LYS A 412 13.81 14.72 12.34
N TYR A 413 13.69 13.93 11.29
CA TYR A 413 14.81 13.62 10.37
C TYR A 413 14.54 14.00 8.92
N PHE A 414 13.27 14.03 8.50
CA PHE A 414 12.89 14.18 7.10
C PHE A 414 11.73 15.16 6.94
N ARG A 415 11.63 15.73 5.76
CA ARG A 415 10.50 16.57 5.34
C ARG A 415 10.02 16.08 3.98
N LEU A 416 8.71 15.94 3.80
CA LEU A 416 8.10 15.60 2.52
C LEU A 416 8.33 16.69 1.48
N GLY A 417 8.51 16.29 0.23
CA GLY A 417 8.70 17.19 -0.90
C GLY A 417 7.49 18.09 -1.16
N ASN A 418 7.74 19.24 -1.74
CA ASN A 418 6.72 20.27 -1.98
C ASN A 418 5.65 19.88 -3.02
N ASN A 419 5.91 18.86 -3.82
CA ASN A 419 5.00 18.41 -4.87
C ASN A 419 3.90 17.46 -4.36
N LEU A 420 3.98 17.02 -3.11
CA LEU A 420 2.93 16.23 -2.48
C LEU A 420 1.78 17.16 -2.06
N ASN A 421 0.58 16.88 -2.55
CA ASN A 421 -0.60 17.59 -2.10
C ASN A 421 -1.02 17.15 -0.68
N GLN A 422 -2.02 17.81 -0.10
CA GLN A 422 -2.47 17.52 1.27
C GLN A 422 -2.92 16.06 1.45
N ARG A 423 -3.59 15.46 0.45
CA ARG A 423 -4.03 14.04 0.52
C ARG A 423 -2.86 13.08 0.49
N ASP A 424 -1.85 13.38 -0.34
CA ASP A 424 -0.63 12.58 -0.41
C ASP A 424 0.12 12.64 0.92
N THR A 425 0.26 13.83 1.48
CA THR A 425 0.87 14.05 2.79
C THR A 425 0.16 13.26 3.90
N ILE A 426 -1.17 13.34 3.97
CA ILE A 426 -1.97 12.56 4.95
C ILE A 426 -1.77 11.06 4.74
N ALA A 427 -1.81 10.59 3.49
CA ALA A 427 -1.66 9.18 3.17
C ALA A 427 -0.29 8.63 3.59
N VAL A 428 0.79 9.34 3.23
CA VAL A 428 2.16 8.97 3.57
C VAL A 428 2.37 8.98 5.09
N ARG A 429 1.92 10.04 5.79
CA ARG A 429 2.03 10.14 7.25
C ARG A 429 1.27 9.04 7.99
N LYS A 430 0.09 8.65 7.51
CA LYS A 430 -0.66 7.51 8.06
C LYS A 430 0.07 6.19 7.83
N MET A 431 0.70 5.98 6.67
CA MET A 431 1.50 4.77 6.43
C MET A 431 2.74 4.73 7.32
N ILE A 432 3.45 5.85 7.46
CA ILE A 432 4.58 5.96 8.37
C ILE A 432 4.16 5.62 9.80
N SER A 433 3.05 6.19 10.28
CA SER A 433 2.49 5.86 11.58
C SER A 433 2.15 4.38 11.70
N GLY A 434 1.49 3.81 10.70
CA GLY A 434 1.09 2.40 10.69
C GLY A 434 2.27 1.43 10.69
N PHE A 435 3.28 1.65 9.86
CA PHE A 435 4.51 0.85 9.89
C PHE A 435 5.26 1.00 11.22
N THR A 436 5.36 2.23 11.75
CA THR A 436 6.01 2.47 13.03
C THR A 436 5.28 1.74 14.15
N LYS A 437 3.96 1.79 14.23
CA LYS A 437 3.16 1.05 15.22
C LYS A 437 3.42 -0.46 15.18
N LEU A 438 3.50 -1.02 13.98
CA LEU A 438 3.74 -2.45 13.79
C LEU A 438 5.18 -2.85 14.14
N LEU A 439 6.16 -2.12 13.65
CA LEU A 439 7.57 -2.49 13.76
C LEU A 439 8.26 -1.92 15.02
N TYR A 440 7.78 -0.77 15.49
CA TYR A 440 8.34 -0.02 16.63
C TYR A 440 7.22 0.52 17.52
N PRO A 441 6.50 -0.36 18.25
CA PRO A 441 5.31 0.01 19.03
C PRO A 441 5.60 0.99 20.17
N ASP A 442 6.87 1.19 20.53
CA ASP A 442 7.35 2.21 21.46
C ASP A 442 7.67 3.56 20.80
N GLY A 443 7.69 3.63 19.47
CA GLY A 443 8.05 4.81 18.69
C GLY A 443 9.56 5.09 18.66
N GLU A 444 10.39 4.20 19.21
CA GLU A 444 11.85 4.33 19.17
C GLU A 444 12.40 3.76 17.86
N VAL A 445 12.73 4.63 16.93
CA VAL A 445 13.21 4.27 15.58
C VAL A 445 14.46 5.09 15.23
N THR A 446 15.44 4.45 14.63
CA THR A 446 16.64 5.12 14.11
C THR A 446 16.33 5.90 12.83
N LYS A 447 17.25 6.80 12.42
CA LYS A 447 17.08 7.58 11.20
C LYS A 447 17.03 6.68 9.96
N GLU A 448 17.89 5.66 9.92
CA GLU A 448 17.99 4.69 8.82
C GLU A 448 16.72 3.85 8.68
N GLU A 449 16.22 3.30 9.79
CA GLU A 449 14.99 2.52 9.81
C GLU A 449 13.78 3.37 9.43
N LEU A 450 13.74 4.62 9.88
CA LEU A 450 12.67 5.54 9.51
C LEU A 450 12.73 5.91 8.02
N ARG A 451 13.93 6.00 7.43
CA ARG A 451 14.11 6.22 5.99
C ARG A 451 13.47 5.10 5.18
N GLU A 452 13.69 3.84 5.52
CA GLU A 452 13.05 2.70 4.86
C GLU A 452 11.51 2.80 4.91
N ILE A 453 10.97 3.17 6.09
CA ILE A 453 9.53 3.37 6.28
C ILE A 453 9.00 4.53 5.42
N VAL A 454 9.72 5.63 5.33
CA VAL A 454 9.35 6.80 4.51
C VAL A 454 9.35 6.43 3.03
N GLU A 455 10.37 5.74 2.55
CA GLU A 455 10.51 5.36 1.14
C GLU A 455 9.41 4.40 0.70
N ILE A 456 9.13 3.33 1.47
CA ILE A 456 8.05 2.42 1.14
C ILE A 456 6.67 3.11 1.20
N SER A 457 6.47 4.03 2.14
CA SER A 457 5.22 4.78 2.26
C SER A 457 5.01 5.73 1.07
N LEU A 458 6.05 6.42 0.63
CA LEU A 458 6.02 7.25 -0.58
C LEU A 458 5.73 6.40 -1.82
N GLU A 459 6.39 5.26 -1.96
CA GLU A 459 6.20 4.35 -3.09
C GLU A 459 4.75 3.85 -3.20
N LEU A 460 4.20 3.32 -2.10
CA LEU A 460 2.84 2.77 -2.10
C LEU A 460 1.77 3.84 -2.40
N ARG A 461 1.98 5.08 -1.95
CA ARG A 461 1.08 6.20 -2.30
C ARG A 461 1.32 6.70 -3.72
N ARG A 462 2.57 6.80 -4.17
CA ARG A 462 2.89 7.19 -5.54
C ARG A 462 2.21 6.31 -6.56
N ARG A 463 2.11 4.99 -6.31
CA ARG A 463 1.41 4.06 -7.20
C ARG A 463 -0.05 4.44 -7.42
N VAL A 464 -0.75 4.94 -6.41
CA VAL A 464 -2.10 5.51 -6.57
C VAL A 464 -2.07 6.70 -7.53
N LYS A 465 -1.16 7.63 -7.34
CA LYS A 465 -1.07 8.87 -8.15
C LYS A 465 -0.69 8.58 -9.60
N GLU A 466 0.19 7.63 -9.85
CA GLU A 466 0.54 7.22 -11.22
C GLU A 466 -0.67 6.67 -11.98
N GLN A 467 -1.60 6.00 -11.29
CA GLN A 467 -2.84 5.55 -11.92
C GLN A 467 -3.83 6.70 -12.12
N LEU A 468 -3.91 7.64 -11.19
CA LEU A 468 -4.74 8.85 -11.36
C LEU A 468 -4.25 9.71 -12.53
N LYS A 469 -2.95 9.77 -12.76
CA LYS A 469 -2.35 10.42 -13.94
C LYS A 469 -2.88 9.82 -15.26
N LYS A 470 -3.15 8.52 -15.29
CA LYS A 470 -3.70 7.84 -16.48
C LYS A 470 -5.20 8.05 -16.65
N ILE A 471 -5.95 8.06 -15.55
CA ILE A 471 -7.42 8.10 -15.55
C ILE A 471 -7.92 9.55 -15.59
N GLY A 472 -7.25 10.42 -14.84
CA GLY A 472 -7.61 11.81 -14.66
C GLY A 472 -6.98 12.73 -15.70
N GLY A 473 -7.36 13.99 -15.68
CA GLY A 473 -6.80 15.03 -16.51
C GLY A 473 -5.51 15.63 -15.95
N MET A 474 -5.20 16.83 -16.43
CA MET A 474 -3.97 17.59 -16.13
C MET A 474 -3.72 17.83 -14.64
N GLU A 475 -4.74 17.81 -13.78
CA GLU A 475 -4.60 18.03 -12.33
C GLU A 475 -3.77 16.96 -11.60
N PHE A 476 -3.61 15.76 -12.20
CA PHE A 476 -2.85 14.65 -11.62
C PHE A 476 -1.49 14.45 -12.31
N TYR A 477 -1.06 15.37 -13.15
CA TYR A 477 0.11 15.16 -13.99
C TYR A 477 1.44 15.30 -13.25
N ASP A 478 1.49 16.14 -12.21
CA ASP A 478 2.69 16.35 -11.41
C ASP A 478 2.78 15.27 -10.33
N VAL A 479 3.33 14.11 -10.71
CA VAL A 479 3.54 12.98 -9.81
C VAL A 479 5.03 12.91 -9.48
N ASN A 480 5.46 13.74 -8.54
CA ASN A 480 6.83 13.74 -8.08
C ASN A 480 6.87 13.55 -6.56
N PHE A 481 7.25 12.35 -6.13
CA PHE A 481 7.27 11.96 -4.73
C PHE A 481 8.71 12.00 -4.21
N SER A 482 8.97 12.90 -3.30
CA SER A 482 10.29 13.10 -2.71
C SER A 482 10.21 13.36 -1.20
N TYR A 483 11.33 13.23 -0.55
CA TYR A 483 11.58 13.71 0.81
C TYR A 483 12.96 14.33 0.90
N THR A 484 13.12 15.30 1.79
CA THR A 484 14.40 15.96 2.05
C THR A 484 14.93 15.52 3.40
N ASP A 485 16.19 15.11 3.44
CA ASP A 485 16.93 14.85 4.69
C ASP A 485 17.25 16.18 5.38
N ASN A 486 16.86 16.32 6.66
CA ASN A 486 17.01 17.58 7.39
C ASN A 486 18.47 17.91 7.74
N ASP A 487 19.37 16.92 7.75
CA ASP A 487 20.79 17.11 8.10
C ASP A 487 21.63 17.44 6.85
N SER A 488 21.45 16.68 5.76
CA SER A 488 22.21 16.87 4.51
C SER A 488 21.56 17.85 3.55
N PHE A 489 20.26 18.15 3.72
CA PHE A 489 19.43 18.91 2.78
C PHE A 489 19.31 18.29 1.38
N GLU A 490 19.68 17.03 1.23
CA GLU A 490 19.50 16.29 -0.01
C GLU A 490 18.05 15.90 -0.21
N GLU A 491 17.53 16.07 -1.41
CA GLU A 491 16.19 15.67 -1.81
C GLU A 491 16.25 14.32 -2.52
N HIS A 492 15.61 13.31 -1.93
CA HIS A 492 15.53 11.94 -2.44
C HIS A 492 14.18 11.70 -3.11
N TYR A 493 14.19 11.13 -4.31
CA TYR A 493 13.01 10.83 -5.11
C TYR A 493 12.69 9.35 -5.06
N VAL A 494 11.42 9.05 -4.85
CA VAL A 494 10.92 7.67 -4.81
C VAL A 494 10.12 7.39 -6.07
N SER A 495 10.58 6.42 -6.87
CA SER A 495 9.93 5.98 -8.11
C SER A 495 9.16 4.67 -7.92
N VAL A 496 8.28 4.34 -8.86
CA VAL A 496 7.57 3.06 -8.93
C VAL A 496 7.86 2.38 -10.26
N PRO A 497 8.04 1.03 -10.27
CA PRO A 497 8.34 0.30 -11.50
C PRO A 497 7.25 0.44 -12.58
N GLU A 498 6.00 0.67 -12.17
CA GLU A 498 4.83 0.80 -13.04
C GLU A 498 4.65 2.22 -13.60
N GLN A 499 5.65 3.07 -13.49
CA GLN A 499 5.64 4.38 -14.14
C GLN A 499 5.42 4.24 -15.64
N GLY A 500 4.28 4.74 -16.06
CA GLY A 500 3.80 4.95 -17.42
C GLY A 500 4.63 4.45 -18.57
N GLY A 501 4.36 3.24 -18.95
CA GLY A 501 4.59 2.73 -20.29
C GLY A 501 5.96 2.97 -20.91
N GLY A 502 6.93 2.16 -20.59
CA GLY A 502 8.17 2.02 -21.37
C GLY A 502 9.12 3.21 -21.31
N LYS A 503 10.39 2.95 -21.34
CA LYS A 503 11.42 3.98 -21.46
C LYS A 503 11.13 4.85 -22.71
N LEU A 504 10.84 6.11 -22.50
CA LEU A 504 10.55 7.07 -23.60
C LEU A 504 11.76 7.30 -24.48
N ILE A 505 12.95 7.28 -23.85
CA ILE A 505 14.25 7.38 -24.53
C ILE A 505 14.73 5.99 -24.89
N ALA A 506 14.83 5.71 -26.18
CA ALA A 506 15.21 4.40 -26.69
C ALA A 506 16.63 3.98 -26.27
N GLU A 507 16.81 2.70 -25.87
CA GLU A 507 18.13 2.16 -25.49
C GLU A 507 19.01 1.79 -26.68
N GLY A 508 18.44 1.66 -27.87
CA GLY A 508 19.15 1.27 -29.10
C GLY A 508 19.85 2.42 -29.82
N MET A 509 20.54 2.11 -30.92
CA MET A 509 21.10 3.11 -31.80
C MET A 509 20.00 4.03 -32.33
N GLY A 510 20.12 5.32 -32.06
CA GLY A 510 19.24 6.33 -32.59
C GLY A 510 19.36 6.47 -34.12
N LYS A 511 18.50 7.27 -34.73
CA LYS A 511 18.61 7.68 -36.13
C LYS A 511 19.28 9.05 -36.21
N PRO A 512 20.04 9.36 -37.28
CA PRO A 512 20.51 10.74 -37.52
C PRO A 512 19.32 11.71 -37.52
N GLY A 513 19.45 12.81 -36.79
CA GLY A 513 18.41 13.84 -36.66
C GLY A 513 17.39 13.58 -35.55
N SER A 514 17.46 12.44 -34.83
CA SER A 514 16.58 12.12 -33.73
C SER A 514 17.25 12.39 -32.38
N VAL A 515 16.70 13.30 -31.55
CA VAL A 515 17.26 13.68 -30.25
C VAL A 515 16.13 13.72 -29.20
N TYR A 516 16.54 13.54 -27.95
CA TYR A 516 15.64 13.65 -26.81
C TYR A 516 16.08 14.78 -25.88
N THR A 517 15.12 15.52 -25.35
CA THR A 517 15.35 16.54 -24.33
C THR A 517 14.33 16.42 -23.23
N VAL A 518 14.72 16.78 -22.01
CA VAL A 518 13.82 16.91 -20.86
C VAL A 518 13.84 18.36 -20.43
N SER A 519 12.68 18.96 -20.35
CA SER A 519 12.56 20.36 -19.98
C SER A 519 11.22 20.70 -19.37
N LYS A 520 11.18 21.87 -18.71
CA LYS A 520 9.96 22.40 -18.09
C LYS A 520 9.05 22.99 -19.16
N SER A 521 7.78 22.59 -19.17
CA SER A 521 6.76 23.13 -20.04
C SER A 521 6.24 24.49 -19.52
N LYS A 522 5.45 25.16 -20.33
CA LYS A 522 4.80 26.43 -19.94
C LYS A 522 3.82 26.28 -18.75
N THR A 523 3.31 25.08 -18.54
CA THR A 523 2.44 24.75 -17.41
C THR A 523 3.20 24.54 -16.09
N GLY A 524 4.53 24.60 -16.12
CA GLY A 524 5.38 24.33 -14.97
C GLY A 524 5.80 22.86 -14.82
N MET A 525 5.24 21.95 -15.63
CA MET A 525 5.55 20.52 -15.59
C MET A 525 6.82 20.21 -16.38
N ILE A 526 7.61 19.26 -15.88
CA ILE A 526 8.84 18.78 -16.54
C ILE A 526 8.52 17.48 -17.29
N GLY A 527 8.91 17.41 -18.56
CA GLY A 527 8.65 16.25 -19.41
C GLY A 527 9.67 15.99 -20.48
N CYS A 528 9.54 14.84 -21.13
CA CYS A 528 10.40 14.36 -22.19
C CYS A 528 9.81 14.73 -23.57
N TYR A 529 10.67 15.30 -24.41
CA TYR A 529 10.36 15.68 -25.79
C TYR A 529 11.30 14.98 -26.76
N MET A 530 10.76 14.58 -27.90
CA MET A 530 11.53 14.00 -29.00
C MET A 530 11.50 14.97 -30.20
N LEU A 531 12.63 15.15 -30.82
CA LEU A 531 12.82 15.93 -32.05
C LEU A 531 13.31 14.99 -33.14
N GLU A 532 12.64 15.00 -34.29
CA GLU A 532 13.07 14.26 -35.49
C GLU A 532 13.30 15.25 -36.65
N THR A 533 14.49 15.25 -37.17
CA THR A 533 14.90 16.17 -38.23
C THR A 533 15.23 15.40 -39.52
N GLN A 534 14.70 15.87 -40.62
CA GLN A 534 15.09 15.42 -41.95
C GLN A 534 15.64 16.59 -42.75
N MET A 535 16.61 16.29 -43.61
CA MET A 535 17.25 17.23 -44.52
C MET A 535 16.94 16.84 -45.94
N MET A 536 16.65 17.84 -46.76
CA MET A 536 16.45 17.68 -48.22
C MET A 536 17.14 18.79 -49.01
N PRO A 537 17.45 18.61 -50.29
CA PRO A 537 17.88 19.70 -51.15
C PRO A 537 16.83 20.83 -51.20
N GLY A 538 17.27 22.09 -51.06
CA GLY A 538 16.35 23.21 -50.99
C GLY A 538 17.03 24.56 -50.99
N ASN A 539 16.39 25.59 -50.46
CA ASN A 539 16.84 26.99 -50.48
C ASN A 539 17.10 27.56 -49.07
N GLY A 540 17.37 26.71 -48.07
CA GLY A 540 17.64 27.13 -46.70
C GLY A 540 16.39 27.42 -45.87
N LYS A 541 15.28 26.68 -46.12
CA LYS A 541 14.04 26.82 -45.35
C LYS A 541 14.04 25.88 -44.15
N LEU A 542 13.56 26.41 -43.02
CA LEU A 542 13.22 25.60 -41.85
C LEU A 542 11.70 25.43 -41.77
N THR A 543 11.24 24.20 -41.67
CA THR A 543 9.81 23.87 -41.48
C THR A 543 9.67 23.08 -40.19
N CYS A 544 8.77 23.51 -39.30
CA CYS A 544 8.52 22.87 -38.00
C CYS A 544 7.08 22.34 -37.95
N THR A 545 6.93 21.09 -37.49
CA THR A 545 5.65 20.42 -37.25
C THR A 545 5.57 19.95 -35.81
N GLY A 546 4.36 19.77 -35.27
CA GLY A 546 4.17 19.32 -33.88
C GLY A 546 4.44 20.37 -32.80
N ILE A 547 4.95 21.55 -33.15
CA ILE A 547 5.38 22.59 -32.19
C ILE A 547 4.21 23.37 -31.57
N GLY A 548 2.98 23.19 -32.08
CA GLY A 548 1.79 23.89 -31.60
C GLY A 548 1.70 25.36 -32.00
N SER A 549 0.80 26.10 -31.36
CA SER A 549 0.55 27.53 -31.65
C SER A 549 1.37 28.47 -30.79
N GLY A 550 2.11 27.97 -29.77
CA GLY A 550 2.90 28.75 -28.83
C GLY A 550 3.96 29.61 -29.53
N LYS A 551 4.14 30.86 -29.06
CA LYS A 551 5.13 31.81 -29.62
C LYS A 551 6.55 31.42 -29.20
N GLU A 552 6.77 31.12 -27.91
CA GLU A 552 8.06 30.78 -27.33
C GLU A 552 8.73 29.57 -27.96
N PRO A 553 8.05 28.41 -28.18
CA PRO A 553 8.65 27.27 -28.88
C PRO A 553 9.09 27.62 -30.31
N LYS A 554 8.31 28.44 -31.05
CA LYS A 554 8.71 28.89 -32.40
C LYS A 554 9.90 29.81 -32.40
N GLU A 555 9.96 30.71 -31.42
CA GLU A 555 11.14 31.61 -31.26
C GLU A 555 12.40 30.83 -30.94
N ALA A 556 12.32 29.83 -30.05
CA ALA A 556 13.45 28.95 -29.73
C ALA A 556 13.98 28.21 -30.95
N THR A 557 13.08 27.68 -31.79
CA THR A 557 13.46 27.00 -33.03
C THR A 557 14.14 27.94 -34.02
N ASN A 558 13.63 29.16 -34.18
CA ASN A 558 14.23 30.17 -35.03
C ASN A 558 15.59 30.62 -34.48
N THR A 559 15.76 30.72 -33.17
CA THR A 559 17.01 31.04 -32.50
C THR A 559 18.09 30.02 -32.86
N ALA A 560 17.78 28.71 -32.77
CA ALA A 560 18.68 27.63 -33.14
C ALA A 560 19.12 27.71 -34.60
N PHE A 561 18.19 27.95 -35.52
CA PHE A 561 18.47 28.01 -36.95
C PHE A 561 19.27 29.27 -37.33
N ASN A 562 18.98 30.42 -36.73
CA ASN A 562 19.73 31.64 -36.93
C ASN A 562 21.15 31.53 -36.36
N TYR A 563 21.29 30.89 -35.18
CA TYR A 563 22.61 30.57 -34.63
C TYR A 563 23.42 29.71 -35.59
N LEU A 564 22.82 28.67 -36.19
CA LEU A 564 23.47 27.80 -37.15
C LEU A 564 23.88 28.53 -38.43
N LYS A 565 23.03 29.45 -38.92
CA LYS A 565 23.35 30.30 -40.08
C LYS A 565 24.61 31.15 -39.83
N ALA A 566 24.73 31.69 -38.63
CA ALA A 566 25.84 32.55 -38.25
C ALA A 566 27.14 31.78 -37.94
N ASN A 567 27.01 30.59 -37.30
CA ASN A 567 28.16 29.87 -36.72
C ASN A 567 28.36 28.45 -37.29
N GLY A 568 27.60 28.02 -38.29
CA GLY A 568 27.66 26.64 -38.82
C GLY A 568 29.03 26.19 -39.25
N ASN A 569 29.83 27.09 -39.81
CA ASN A 569 31.22 26.82 -40.20
C ASN A 569 32.14 26.45 -39.04
N ARG A 570 31.82 26.87 -37.79
CA ARG A 570 32.56 26.49 -36.57
C ARG A 570 32.27 25.07 -36.16
N ILE A 571 31.10 24.54 -36.55
CA ILE A 571 30.70 23.16 -36.26
C ILE A 571 31.22 22.25 -37.37
N SER A 572 30.86 22.52 -38.62
CA SER A 572 31.39 21.79 -39.79
C SER A 572 31.12 22.54 -41.09
N GLY A 573 32.07 22.55 -41.99
CA GLY A 573 31.89 23.05 -43.36
C GLY A 573 30.92 22.23 -44.23
N GLN A 574 30.48 21.09 -43.78
CA GLN A 574 29.50 20.25 -44.49
C GLN A 574 28.04 20.69 -44.23
N ILE A 575 27.81 21.51 -43.21
CA ILE A 575 26.49 22.00 -42.87
C ILE A 575 26.13 23.19 -43.79
N SER A 576 25.11 23.00 -44.62
CA SER A 576 24.63 24.08 -45.51
C SER A 576 23.22 24.51 -45.08
N THR A 577 23.11 25.79 -44.75
CA THR A 577 21.84 26.45 -44.46
C THR A 577 21.27 27.25 -45.63
N THR A 578 21.91 27.15 -46.79
CA THR A 578 21.52 27.88 -48.03
C THR A 578 21.06 26.96 -49.15
N THR A 579 21.58 25.73 -49.22
CA THR A 579 21.26 24.74 -50.26
C THR A 579 20.50 23.54 -49.76
N LYS A 580 20.16 23.51 -48.48
CA LYS A 580 19.42 22.45 -47.81
C LYS A 580 18.24 23.02 -47.03
N ASP A 581 17.10 22.39 -47.17
CA ASP A 581 15.92 22.62 -46.33
C ASP A 581 15.87 21.60 -45.18
N TYR A 582 15.37 22.03 -44.02
CA TYR A 582 15.24 21.19 -42.82
C TYR A 582 13.81 21.14 -42.39
N ILE A 583 13.32 19.92 -42.12
CA ILE A 583 12.00 19.67 -41.56
C ILE A 583 12.19 19.04 -40.20
N ILE A 584 11.63 19.64 -39.18
CA ILE A 584 11.70 19.14 -37.80
C ILE A 584 10.30 18.85 -37.29
N ASN A 585 10.10 17.64 -36.78
CA ASN A 585 8.91 17.24 -36.04
C ASN A 585 9.20 17.25 -34.53
N TYR A 586 8.40 17.99 -33.79
CA TYR A 586 8.48 18.04 -32.32
C TYR A 586 7.38 17.19 -31.74
N GLN A 587 7.73 16.30 -30.84
CA GLN A 587 6.80 15.39 -30.20
C GLN A 587 6.90 15.53 -28.69
N ASP A 588 5.80 15.95 -28.08
CA ASP A 588 5.61 15.88 -26.64
C ASP A 588 5.26 14.44 -26.28
N MET A 589 6.21 13.73 -25.65
CA MET A 589 6.07 12.30 -25.35
C MET A 589 5.08 12.00 -24.23
N GLN A 590 4.69 13.01 -23.46
CA GLN A 590 3.84 12.87 -22.27
C GLN A 590 2.55 13.70 -22.34
N GLY A 591 2.39 14.55 -23.37
CA GLY A 591 1.18 15.37 -23.56
C GLY A 591 1.03 16.53 -22.56
N ILE A 592 2.15 17.03 -22.01
CA ILE A 592 2.15 18.10 -20.99
C ILE A 592 2.17 19.53 -21.58
N GLY A 593 2.22 19.64 -22.91
CA GLY A 593 2.37 20.89 -23.64
C GLY A 593 3.82 21.20 -23.96
N MET A 594 4.02 21.94 -25.07
CA MET A 594 5.37 22.24 -25.57
C MET A 594 6.15 23.18 -24.64
N THR A 595 7.45 23.02 -24.62
CA THR A 595 8.40 23.87 -23.90
C THR A 595 8.95 24.99 -24.78
N GLY A 596 9.40 26.09 -24.17
CA GLY A 596 10.18 27.14 -24.82
C GLY A 596 11.67 26.80 -24.97
N ASN A 597 12.15 25.80 -24.23
CA ASN A 597 13.58 25.47 -24.10
C ASN A 597 14.04 24.47 -25.20
N LEU A 598 13.84 24.81 -26.46
CA LEU A 598 14.08 23.91 -27.59
C LEU A 598 15.29 24.35 -28.46
N ALA A 599 15.92 25.48 -28.18
CA ALA A 599 16.96 26.03 -29.06
C ALA A 599 18.18 25.08 -29.16
N LEU A 600 18.73 24.61 -28.07
CA LEU A 600 19.86 23.68 -28.08
C LEU A 600 19.51 22.30 -28.66
N PRO A 601 18.45 21.62 -28.24
CA PRO A 601 18.07 20.35 -28.85
C PRO A 601 17.81 20.46 -30.35
N THR A 602 17.21 21.56 -30.80
CA THR A 602 16.96 21.84 -32.22
C THR A 602 18.29 21.98 -33.00
N LEU A 603 19.24 22.72 -32.45
CA LEU A 603 20.58 22.87 -33.07
C LEU A 603 21.26 21.51 -33.24
N ILE A 604 21.25 20.68 -32.19
CA ILE A 604 21.87 19.36 -32.21
C ILE A 604 21.13 18.43 -33.21
N ALA A 605 19.81 18.49 -33.27
CA ALA A 605 18.99 17.69 -34.18
C ALA A 605 19.32 18.04 -35.67
N ILE A 606 19.41 19.33 -35.99
CA ILE A 606 19.77 19.78 -37.34
C ILE A 606 21.21 19.35 -37.70
N CYS A 607 22.16 19.54 -36.78
CA CYS A 607 23.54 19.13 -37.02
C CYS A 607 23.69 17.61 -37.19
N SER A 608 22.96 16.83 -36.37
CA SER A 608 22.88 15.36 -36.49
C SER A 608 22.40 14.94 -37.89
N ALA A 609 21.31 15.54 -38.37
CA ALA A 609 20.74 15.23 -39.67
C ALA A 609 21.70 15.68 -40.81
N ALA A 610 22.28 16.89 -40.71
CA ALA A 610 23.18 17.44 -41.70
C ALA A 610 24.49 16.64 -41.87
N LEU A 611 25.03 16.13 -40.76
CA LEU A 611 26.24 15.32 -40.71
C LEU A 611 25.99 13.82 -40.91
N GLY A 612 24.75 13.39 -40.92
CA GLY A 612 24.37 11.96 -40.99
C GLY A 612 24.88 11.16 -39.80
N LYS A 613 25.15 11.82 -38.65
CA LYS A 613 25.65 11.19 -37.43
C LYS A 613 24.56 11.00 -36.40
N THR A 614 24.47 9.79 -35.82
CA THR A 614 23.54 9.48 -34.74
C THR A 614 24.03 10.11 -33.43
N PRO A 615 23.13 10.69 -32.60
CA PRO A 615 23.43 11.04 -31.22
C PRO A 615 23.83 9.84 -30.39
N LEU A 616 24.51 10.08 -29.28
CA LEU A 616 24.87 9.03 -28.32
C LEU A 616 23.60 8.30 -27.83
N ASN A 617 23.70 6.98 -27.62
CA ASN A 617 22.58 6.14 -27.15
C ASN A 617 22.14 6.56 -25.77
N SER A 618 20.82 6.54 -25.55
CA SER A 618 20.17 6.86 -24.28
C SER A 618 20.57 8.25 -23.71
N LEU A 619 20.76 9.22 -24.61
CA LEU A 619 21.17 10.59 -24.28
C LEU A 619 19.94 11.48 -24.12
N ALA A 620 19.86 12.19 -22.97
CA ALA A 620 18.99 13.34 -22.78
C ALA A 620 19.80 14.63 -22.89
N ILE A 621 19.35 15.60 -23.69
CA ILE A 621 19.99 16.90 -23.88
C ILE A 621 19.31 17.88 -22.94
N LEU A 622 20.08 18.55 -22.08
CA LEU A 622 19.58 19.55 -21.13
C LEU A 622 20.26 20.90 -21.36
N GLY A 623 19.55 21.95 -21.02
CA GLY A 623 20.00 23.33 -21.15
C GLY A 623 19.51 24.02 -22.41
N GLU A 624 19.76 25.29 -22.50
CA GLU A 624 19.32 26.20 -23.56
C GLU A 624 20.40 27.14 -24.00
N ILE A 625 20.25 27.65 -25.21
CA ILE A 625 21.15 28.68 -25.78
C ILE A 625 20.37 29.93 -26.17
N SER A 626 20.99 31.09 -25.95
CA SER A 626 20.52 32.35 -26.53
C SER A 626 20.92 32.48 -28.00
N ILE A 627 20.41 33.51 -28.69
CA ILE A 627 20.76 33.77 -30.07
C ILE A 627 22.27 34.08 -30.26
N GLY A 628 22.92 34.57 -29.21
CA GLY A 628 24.37 34.82 -29.19
C GLY A 628 25.23 33.60 -28.76
N GLY A 629 24.58 32.46 -28.47
CA GLY A 629 25.29 31.24 -28.03
C GLY A 629 25.59 31.19 -26.51
N THR A 630 25.05 32.12 -25.73
CA THR A 630 25.18 32.08 -24.25
C THR A 630 24.39 30.89 -23.69
N LEU A 631 25.06 30.09 -22.86
CA LEU A 631 24.45 28.94 -22.21
C LEU A 631 23.54 29.37 -21.05
N ILE A 632 22.34 28.87 -21.03
CA ILE A 632 21.36 29.08 -19.97
C ILE A 632 21.31 27.80 -19.13
N LYS A 633 21.38 27.95 -17.80
CA LYS A 633 21.34 26.83 -16.87
C LYS A 633 19.99 26.12 -16.87
N VAL A 634 20.01 24.89 -16.43
CA VAL A 634 18.78 24.08 -16.25
C VAL A 634 18.08 24.50 -14.97
N ASP A 635 16.81 24.85 -15.07
CA ASP A 635 15.95 25.10 -13.92
C ASP A 635 15.53 23.78 -13.27
N GLU A 636 15.42 23.79 -11.93
CA GLU A 636 14.98 22.61 -11.14
C GLU A 636 15.77 21.34 -11.52
N LEU A 637 17.11 21.43 -11.46
CA LEU A 637 18.01 20.39 -11.95
C LEU A 637 17.72 18.99 -11.39
N ALA A 638 17.45 18.88 -10.07
CA ALA A 638 17.16 17.60 -9.43
C ALA A 638 15.89 16.95 -10.00
N SER A 639 14.80 17.72 -10.13
CA SER A 639 13.55 17.26 -10.75
C SER A 639 13.74 16.87 -12.23
N THR A 640 14.51 17.66 -12.96
CA THR A 640 14.81 17.40 -14.39
C THR A 640 15.60 16.12 -14.57
N LEU A 641 16.63 15.88 -13.74
CA LEU A 641 17.40 14.64 -13.75
C LEU A 641 16.53 13.43 -13.35
N GLN A 642 15.61 13.59 -12.39
CA GLN A 642 14.70 12.52 -12.06
C GLN A 642 13.81 12.13 -13.25
N VAL A 643 13.27 13.11 -13.98
CA VAL A 643 12.48 12.84 -15.19
C VAL A 643 13.34 12.21 -16.30
N CYS A 644 14.64 12.57 -16.40
CA CYS A 644 15.58 11.89 -17.31
C CYS A 644 15.72 10.40 -16.96
N LEU A 645 15.89 10.07 -15.67
CA LEU A 645 16.02 8.69 -15.20
C LEU A 645 14.72 7.90 -15.48
N ASP A 646 13.60 8.47 -15.13
CA ASP A 646 12.27 7.88 -15.33
C ASP A 646 11.98 7.65 -16.82
N SER A 647 12.47 8.54 -17.70
CA SER A 647 12.36 8.42 -19.15
C SER A 647 13.35 7.43 -19.78
N GLY A 648 14.29 6.89 -19.00
CA GLY A 648 15.24 5.87 -19.46
C GLY A 648 16.57 6.42 -19.99
N ALA A 649 16.93 7.68 -19.72
CA ALA A 649 18.25 8.22 -20.03
C ALA A 649 19.32 7.51 -19.21
N LYS A 650 20.47 7.23 -19.83
CA LYS A 650 21.68 6.74 -19.19
C LYS A 650 22.82 7.76 -19.27
N LYS A 651 22.71 8.69 -20.19
CA LYS A 651 23.65 9.80 -20.41
C LYS A 651 22.87 11.10 -20.41
N VAL A 652 23.44 12.13 -19.81
CA VAL A 652 22.86 13.46 -19.76
C VAL A 652 23.89 14.47 -20.23
N LEU A 653 23.53 15.26 -21.23
CA LEU A 653 24.31 16.38 -21.70
C LEU A 653 23.90 17.64 -20.94
N LEU A 654 24.80 18.22 -20.14
CA LEU A 654 24.48 19.26 -19.16
C LEU A 654 25.39 20.49 -19.36
N PRO A 655 24.85 21.74 -19.37
CA PRO A 655 25.69 22.93 -19.46
C PRO A 655 26.53 23.09 -18.18
N ILE A 656 27.77 23.51 -18.36
CA ILE A 656 28.71 23.73 -17.25
C ILE A 656 28.18 24.75 -16.23
N THR A 657 27.32 25.67 -16.67
CA THR A 657 26.62 26.62 -15.79
C THR A 657 25.71 25.98 -14.74
N SER A 658 25.28 24.73 -14.96
CA SER A 658 24.46 23.96 -14.00
C SER A 658 25.32 23.10 -13.06
N ALA A 659 26.65 23.06 -13.21
CA ALA A 659 27.50 22.21 -12.35
C ALA A 659 27.45 22.61 -10.87
N GLY A 660 27.24 23.91 -10.58
CA GLY A 660 27.10 24.39 -9.21
C GLY A 660 25.85 23.90 -8.51
N ASP A 661 24.79 23.57 -9.26
CA ASP A 661 23.51 23.12 -8.73
C ASP A 661 23.53 21.60 -8.43
N LEU A 662 24.56 20.85 -8.84
CA LEU A 662 24.72 19.42 -8.55
C LEU A 662 24.82 19.12 -7.06
N GLY A 663 25.27 20.07 -6.25
CA GLY A 663 25.29 19.92 -4.78
C GLY A 663 23.91 19.78 -4.15
N THR A 664 22.84 20.11 -4.87
CA THR A 664 21.45 19.94 -4.42
C THR A 664 20.80 18.66 -4.94
N VAL A 665 21.51 17.90 -5.79
CA VAL A 665 21.02 16.66 -6.39
C VAL A 665 21.54 15.48 -5.56
N PRO A 666 20.69 14.51 -5.21
CA PRO A 666 21.10 13.29 -4.51
C PRO A 666 22.24 12.56 -5.22
N SER A 667 23.20 12.05 -4.45
CA SER A 667 24.40 11.39 -4.98
C SER A 667 24.07 10.11 -5.79
N ASP A 668 23.06 9.36 -5.39
CA ASP A 668 22.54 8.19 -6.08
C ASP A 668 21.92 8.56 -7.45
N LEU A 669 21.20 9.67 -7.52
CA LEU A 669 20.65 10.17 -8.79
C LEU A 669 21.75 10.65 -9.73
N VAL A 670 22.78 11.37 -9.22
CA VAL A 670 23.95 11.75 -10.01
C VAL A 670 24.71 10.52 -10.50
N GLY A 671 24.88 9.51 -9.63
CA GLY A 671 25.56 8.25 -9.94
C GLY A 671 24.82 7.36 -10.96
N ALA A 672 23.53 7.58 -11.18
CA ALA A 672 22.73 6.85 -12.16
C ALA A 672 23.07 7.22 -13.62
N PHE A 673 23.78 8.33 -13.86
CA PHE A 673 24.07 8.85 -15.19
C PHE A 673 25.56 8.94 -15.49
N SER A 674 25.90 8.85 -16.78
CA SER A 674 27.14 9.42 -17.34
C SER A 674 26.85 10.89 -17.70
N LEU A 675 27.24 11.80 -16.80
CA LEU A 675 27.08 13.24 -17.03
C LEU A 675 28.16 13.75 -18.02
N ILE A 676 27.74 14.46 -19.06
CA ILE A 676 28.58 15.03 -20.11
C ILE A 676 28.39 16.55 -20.07
N PHE A 677 29.41 17.28 -19.63
CA PHE A 677 29.35 18.74 -19.55
C PHE A 677 29.80 19.39 -20.83
N TYR A 678 29.18 20.52 -21.17
CA TYR A 678 29.58 21.36 -22.31
C TYR A 678 29.65 22.84 -21.89
N SER A 679 30.57 23.58 -22.53
CA SER A 679 30.87 24.99 -22.25
C SER A 679 30.53 25.93 -23.42
N SER A 680 30.14 25.37 -24.57
CA SER A 680 29.67 26.11 -25.74
C SER A 680 28.65 25.33 -26.55
N ALA A 681 27.88 25.99 -27.42
CA ALA A 681 26.91 25.34 -28.28
C ALA A 681 27.58 24.36 -29.27
N GLU A 682 28.75 24.69 -29.80
CA GLU A 682 29.53 23.82 -30.67
C GLU A 682 29.98 22.55 -29.94
N GLU A 683 30.52 22.71 -28.74
CA GLU A 683 30.93 21.58 -27.89
C GLU A 683 29.75 20.66 -27.54
N ALA A 684 28.57 21.25 -27.29
CA ALA A 684 27.38 20.47 -27.07
C ALA A 684 27.05 19.58 -28.27
N VAL A 685 27.15 20.11 -29.50
CA VAL A 685 26.94 19.32 -30.73
C VAL A 685 27.96 18.20 -30.84
N PHE A 686 29.25 18.49 -30.65
CA PHE A 686 30.31 17.47 -30.75
C PHE A 686 30.14 16.35 -29.74
N LYS A 687 29.90 16.69 -28.49
CA LYS A 687 29.70 15.71 -27.42
C LYS A 687 28.43 14.91 -27.59
N ALA A 688 27.33 15.52 -28.04
CA ALA A 688 26.08 14.81 -28.31
C ALA A 688 26.23 13.79 -29.45
N LEU A 689 27.05 14.11 -30.46
CA LEU A 689 27.29 13.24 -31.62
C LEU A 689 28.49 12.30 -31.44
N GLY A 690 29.18 12.34 -30.29
CA GLY A 690 30.36 11.52 -30.03
C GLY A 690 31.52 11.81 -31.00
N VAL A 691 31.67 13.07 -31.38
CA VAL A 691 32.76 13.54 -32.24
C VAL A 691 33.76 14.27 -31.37
N GLU A 692 35.00 13.80 -31.36
CA GLU A 692 36.13 14.51 -30.72
C GLU A 692 36.64 15.69 -31.56
#